data_ad7553c91b6d580c569ce4c1ce9ff243
#
_entry.id   ad7553c91b6d580c569ce4c1ce9ff243
#
_cell.length_a   1.000
_cell.length_b   1.000
_cell.length_c   1.000
_cell.angle_alpha   90.00
_cell.angle_beta   90.00
_cell.angle_gamma   90.00
#
_symmetry.space_group_name_H-M   'P 1'
#
loop_
_entity.id
_entity.type
_entity.pdbx_description
1 polymer ?
#
loop_
_entity_poly.entity_id
_entity_poly.type
_entity_poly.pdbx_seq_one_letter_code
_entity_poly.pdbx_strand_id
1 'polypeptide(L)'
;MTRSLNTSESPAVPALRPSAPAPFRPCAVSALRRSCPALFLLFLLFPTPALGQSDWNSPRALALVRTAVERRAEQLADTGLVEYQATAHGYLTFLVQLGQGFPTPPKIVKTDQVAVQVYWRSPDLSKQRIIGRRDTTLLPTDINYHRDHLGIVQNNFPNIIRLGEGDEVRDVPHPLSATGLLLYDYAIADSLRIAIPGQTIDVYEVKVRPKDDTQARVVGAVYIDRHSGQVVRMALSFTRAALKDPQLEDISIVLENGLIGGRYWLPRHQEIEIRRTGTWFDYPVRGIIRGRWEVSGYQLNVKIPLATFAGPEFQQVSPPMLKTYKWTGNILDSLPPDVTVTTDADVRRVQDEARALVREQALRRVEQTRLSARGLSDFASVNRVQGLALGAGVAQRVAPNVVLGVRPQYGIDDGVLRGAASLEWQSAAGMAVRAFGIHTLADARDQLERSRIVNSLASQEFGSDATEPYDLQAVGLSVAAPAAGARWTLSVAQERHRAVTVHARPALGTYAPTIHAQAYSPLHLSLRGAHAAPVSWGGFDVTASAQLDWWHDANPGRCPAGIMEPCTLAAANTRRASAIVEVERGIGPLLAVSRTSAALVAATDHGTVAPQELVYFGGPVTAPGYALHGLVGTRGVSQRVELRAPIPFYGFSLGTFGRAPAQALIAPFVNVVALDPLAAPLPAPGGVTREQRLFPSVGVGLISFFGLVRVDVARGLRDGGRWTFSLDVAREFWPIL
;
A
#
# COMPACT_ATOMS: atom_id res chain seq x y z
N MET A 1 17.99 -47.19 52.63
CA MET A 1 17.63 -46.19 53.63
C MET A 1 16.68 -45.23 52.97
N THR A 2 15.41 -45.54 52.93
CA THR A 2 14.30 -45.30 53.88
C THR A 2 14.04 -43.85 54.17
N ARG A 3 12.94 -43.36 53.70
CA ARG A 3 11.75 -42.68 54.26
C ARG A 3 11.25 -41.62 53.32
N SER A 4 10.09 -41.66 52.87
CA SER A 4 8.66 -41.79 53.28
C SER A 4 7.93 -40.45 53.08
N LEU A 5 6.97 -40.50 52.20
CA LEU A 5 5.57 -40.04 52.29
C LEU A 5 5.28 -38.72 53.04
N ASN A 6 4.66 -37.78 52.38
CA ASN A 6 3.38 -37.29 52.89
C ASN A 6 2.48 -36.70 51.77
N THR A 7 1.25 -37.18 51.81
CA THR A 7 0.08 -36.81 51.03
C THR A 7 -0.56 -35.56 51.58
N SER A 8 -1.11 -34.70 50.70
CA SER A 8 -2.21 -33.80 51.06
C SER A 8 -3.22 -33.70 49.87
N GLU A 9 -4.41 -34.00 50.25
CA GLU A 9 -5.62 -34.10 49.47
C GLU A 9 -6.00 -32.81 48.75
N SER A 10 -6.56 -32.98 47.57
CA SER A 10 -7.28 -31.93 46.79
C SER A 10 -8.75 -32.27 46.71
N PRO A 11 -9.68 -31.34 46.91
CA PRO A 11 -11.11 -31.67 46.83
C PRO A 11 -11.65 -31.74 45.39
N ALA A 12 -12.56 -32.65 45.21
CA ALA A 12 -13.25 -32.98 43.99
C ALA A 12 -14.20 -31.89 43.46
N VAL A 13 -14.14 -31.66 42.15
CA VAL A 13 -15.14 -30.88 41.39
C VAL A 13 -16.14 -31.84 40.76
N PRO A 14 -17.46 -31.62 40.83
CA PRO A 14 -18.46 -32.56 40.30
C PRO A 14 -18.59 -32.49 38.79
N ALA A 15 -18.66 -33.64 38.16
CA ALA A 15 -18.87 -33.83 36.71
C ALA A 15 -20.28 -33.44 36.26
N LEU A 16 -20.37 -32.56 35.28
CA LEU A 16 -21.58 -32.29 34.51
C LEU A 16 -21.76 -33.35 33.40
N ARG A 17 -22.88 -34.01 33.39
CA ARG A 17 -23.30 -34.97 32.37
C ARG A 17 -23.67 -34.28 31.07
N PRO A 18 -23.34 -34.83 29.89
CA PRO A 18 -23.82 -34.34 28.61
C PRO A 18 -25.27 -34.77 28.35
N SER A 19 -26.12 -33.79 28.01
CA SER A 19 -27.49 -34.04 27.53
C SER A 19 -27.46 -34.29 26.02
N ALA A 20 -28.19 -35.34 25.59
CA ALA A 20 -28.33 -35.77 24.21
C ALA A 20 -29.15 -34.78 23.34
N PRO A 21 -28.87 -34.70 22.02
CA PRO A 21 -29.65 -33.86 21.12
C PRO A 21 -30.93 -34.55 20.65
N ALA A 22 -32.04 -33.81 20.62
CA ALA A 22 -33.34 -34.23 20.08
C ALA A 22 -33.34 -34.22 18.53
N PRO A 23 -34.13 -35.08 17.87
CA PRO A 23 -34.11 -35.25 16.43
C PRO A 23 -34.91 -34.16 15.70
N PHE A 24 -34.29 -33.59 14.65
CA PHE A 24 -34.97 -32.71 13.69
C PHE A 24 -35.91 -33.51 12.79
N ARG A 25 -37.17 -33.11 12.73
CA ARG A 25 -38.15 -33.52 11.71
C ARG A 25 -38.09 -32.55 10.52
N PRO A 26 -38.18 -33.03 9.29
CA PRO A 26 -38.29 -32.16 8.13
C PRO A 26 -39.74 -31.72 7.93
N CYS A 27 -39.99 -30.38 7.86
CA CYS A 27 -41.26 -29.85 7.40
C CYS A 27 -41.14 -29.40 5.94
N ALA A 28 -42.19 -29.75 5.22
CA ALA A 28 -42.39 -29.63 3.79
C ALA A 28 -42.32 -28.23 3.23
N VAL A 29 -41.76 -28.16 2.01
CA VAL A 29 -41.83 -26.99 1.11
C VAL A 29 -43.20 -27.03 0.41
N SER A 30 -44.03 -26.01 0.65
CA SER A 30 -45.02 -25.57 -0.34
C SER A 30 -45.55 -24.16 0.02
N ALA A 31 -45.58 -23.32 -1.01
CA ALA A 31 -46.34 -22.05 -1.12
C ALA A 31 -45.87 -20.85 -0.30
N LEU A 32 -45.19 -19.93 -0.98
CA LEU A 32 -45.48 -18.50 -0.84
C LEU A 32 -45.00 -17.73 -2.09
N ARG A 33 -45.84 -17.70 -3.12
CA ARG A 33 -45.90 -16.57 -4.04
C ARG A 33 -46.78 -15.52 -3.40
N ARG A 34 -46.27 -14.31 -3.34
CA ARG A 34 -46.90 -12.99 -3.28
C ARG A 34 -46.40 -12.11 -2.14
N SER A 35 -45.81 -11.01 -2.58
CA SER A 35 -45.81 -9.68 -1.94
C SER A 35 -45.16 -9.52 -0.58
N CYS A 36 -44.02 -8.79 -0.56
CA CYS A 36 -43.82 -7.73 0.41
C CYS A 36 -42.71 -6.76 -0.02
N PRO A 37 -43.04 -5.56 -0.46
CA PRO A 37 -42.05 -4.46 -0.55
C PRO A 37 -41.90 -3.72 0.79
N ALA A 38 -42.16 -4.39 1.94
CA ALA A 38 -42.18 -3.75 3.26
C ALA A 38 -40.90 -3.94 4.09
N LEU A 39 -39.92 -4.74 3.61
CA LEU A 39 -38.67 -4.97 4.37
C LEU A 39 -37.56 -3.93 4.08
N PHE A 40 -37.77 -3.03 3.12
CA PHE A 40 -36.78 -1.97 2.79
C PHE A 40 -37.00 -0.67 3.58
N LEU A 41 -38.10 -0.53 4.31
CA LEU A 41 -38.42 0.66 5.10
C LEU A 41 -38.07 0.57 6.59
N LEU A 42 -37.62 -0.60 7.07
CA LEU A 42 -37.28 -0.77 8.50
C LEU A 42 -35.82 -0.41 8.83
N PHE A 43 -34.99 -0.09 7.82
CA PHE A 43 -33.61 0.37 8.03
C PHE A 43 -33.44 1.89 8.16
N LEU A 44 -34.54 2.65 8.08
CA LEU A 44 -34.53 4.13 8.16
C LEU A 44 -34.90 4.69 9.55
N LEU A 45 -35.07 3.84 10.57
CA LEU A 45 -35.45 4.26 11.92
C LEU A 45 -34.44 3.91 13.01
N PHE A 46 -33.15 3.70 12.67
CA PHE A 46 -32.14 3.84 13.70
C PHE A 46 -31.87 5.33 13.89
N PRO A 47 -32.07 5.88 15.11
CA PRO A 47 -31.59 7.21 15.38
C PRO A 47 -30.07 7.17 15.17
N THR A 48 -29.58 7.86 14.15
CA THR A 48 -28.17 8.20 14.05
C THR A 48 -27.80 8.83 15.40
N PRO A 49 -26.79 8.33 16.13
CA PRO A 49 -26.28 9.07 17.25
C PRO A 49 -25.93 10.45 16.71
N ALA A 50 -26.56 11.47 17.24
CA ALA A 50 -26.21 12.86 16.97
C ALA A 50 -24.75 12.97 17.40
N LEU A 51 -23.81 12.90 16.45
CA LEU A 51 -22.45 13.35 16.63
C LEU A 51 -22.58 14.79 17.09
N GLY A 52 -22.27 15.05 18.36
CA GLY A 52 -22.39 16.35 18.96
C GLY A 52 -21.73 17.35 18.01
N GLN A 53 -22.53 18.24 17.40
CA GLN A 53 -22.01 19.36 16.65
C GLN A 53 -21.14 20.12 17.63
N SER A 54 -19.80 20.09 17.43
CA SER A 54 -18.90 20.93 18.18
C SER A 54 -19.36 22.37 17.95
N ASP A 55 -19.75 23.08 19.04
CA ASP A 55 -20.18 24.48 18.98
C ASP A 55 -19.00 25.35 18.53
N TRP A 56 -18.89 25.54 17.23
CA TRP A 56 -17.87 26.42 16.66
C TRP A 56 -18.10 27.85 17.15
N ASN A 57 -16.99 28.49 17.59
CA ASN A 57 -16.98 29.85 18.11
C ASN A 57 -17.87 30.05 19.34
N SER A 58 -18.08 29.03 20.17
CA SER A 58 -18.75 29.20 21.43
C SER A 58 -18.02 30.27 22.29
N PRO A 59 -18.77 31.04 23.15
CA PRO A 59 -18.12 32.07 23.99
C PRO A 59 -16.98 31.53 24.83
N ARG A 60 -17.08 30.27 25.28
CA ARG A 60 -16.05 29.59 26.05
C ARG A 60 -14.82 29.28 25.20
N ALA A 61 -14.98 28.79 23.98
CA ALA A 61 -13.88 28.52 23.07
C ALA A 61 -13.13 29.80 22.70
N LEU A 62 -13.87 30.87 22.36
CA LEU A 62 -13.28 32.18 22.04
C LEU A 62 -12.59 32.81 23.23
N ALA A 63 -13.10 32.68 24.45
CA ALA A 63 -12.44 33.18 25.64
C ALA A 63 -11.10 32.46 25.88
N LEU A 64 -11.09 31.12 25.78
CA LEU A 64 -9.86 30.32 25.91
C LEU A 64 -8.82 30.68 24.85
N VAL A 65 -9.25 30.83 23.60
CA VAL A 65 -8.36 31.20 22.50
C VAL A 65 -7.80 32.63 22.67
N ARG A 66 -8.60 33.58 23.14
CA ARG A 66 -8.10 34.93 23.45
C ARG A 66 -7.02 34.88 24.52
N THR A 67 -7.25 34.14 25.62
CA THR A 67 -6.22 33.96 26.66
C THR A 67 -4.95 33.33 26.06
N ALA A 68 -5.08 32.34 25.19
CA ALA A 68 -3.91 31.70 24.54
C ALA A 68 -3.17 32.68 23.59
N VAL A 69 -3.89 33.54 22.87
CA VAL A 69 -3.29 34.60 22.03
C VAL A 69 -2.54 35.61 22.88
N GLU A 70 -3.11 36.04 24.01
CA GLU A 70 -2.47 36.98 24.95
C GLU A 70 -1.22 36.35 25.55
N ARG A 71 -1.30 35.11 26.06
CA ARG A 71 -0.17 34.39 26.63
C ARG A 71 0.96 34.17 25.62
N ARG A 72 0.59 33.83 24.39
CA ARG A 72 1.58 33.71 23.32
C ARG A 72 2.26 35.03 23.00
N ALA A 73 1.52 36.13 22.96
CA ALA A 73 2.07 37.46 22.72
C ALA A 73 3.01 37.87 23.87
N GLU A 74 2.62 37.63 25.13
CA GLU A 74 3.49 37.84 26.32
C GLU A 74 4.78 37.03 26.22
N GLN A 75 4.71 35.76 25.83
CA GLN A 75 5.88 34.89 25.68
C GLN A 75 6.84 35.39 24.58
N LEU A 76 6.31 35.87 23.46
CA LEU A 76 7.11 36.43 22.36
C LEU A 76 7.75 37.78 22.73
N ALA A 77 7.14 38.52 23.68
CA ALA A 77 7.63 39.80 24.18
C ALA A 77 8.50 39.68 25.44
N ASP A 78 8.65 38.46 25.97
CA ASP A 78 9.40 38.24 27.23
C ASP A 78 10.89 38.53 27.05
N THR A 79 11.34 39.64 27.62
CA THR A 79 12.75 40.06 27.59
C THR A 79 13.66 39.25 28.53
N GLY A 80 13.09 38.36 29.35
CA GLY A 80 13.85 37.49 30.25
C GLY A 80 14.52 36.33 29.50
N LEU A 81 14.01 35.95 28.33
CA LEU A 81 14.65 34.99 27.41
C LEU A 81 15.30 35.77 26.27
N VAL A 82 16.58 36.09 26.41
CA VAL A 82 17.34 36.79 25.37
C VAL A 82 17.86 35.84 24.29
N GLU A 83 18.33 34.67 24.73
CA GLU A 83 18.93 33.68 23.82
C GLU A 83 18.94 32.29 24.46
N TYR A 84 19.01 31.28 23.61
CA TYR A 84 19.28 29.91 24.06
C TYR A 84 20.10 29.11 23.05
N GLN A 85 20.75 28.09 23.57
CA GLN A 85 21.38 27.02 22.83
C GLN A 85 20.73 25.69 23.23
N ALA A 86 20.51 24.80 22.26
CA ALA A 86 19.97 23.46 22.48
C ALA A 86 20.59 22.45 21.51
N THR A 87 20.38 21.17 21.76
CA THR A 87 20.76 20.09 20.84
C THR A 87 19.51 19.34 20.41
N ALA A 88 19.36 19.18 19.11
CA ALA A 88 18.30 18.39 18.53
C ALA A 88 18.86 17.11 17.90
N HIS A 89 18.22 15.99 18.17
CA HIS A 89 18.48 14.72 17.49
C HIS A 89 17.24 14.36 16.66
N GLY A 90 17.46 14.01 15.42
CA GLY A 90 16.35 13.73 14.53
C GLY A 90 16.60 12.63 13.53
N TYR A 91 15.49 12.16 12.99
CA TYR A 91 15.43 11.18 11.90
C TYR A 91 14.65 11.77 10.75
N LEU A 92 15.19 11.61 9.55
CA LEU A 92 14.52 11.89 8.28
C LEU A 92 14.29 10.56 7.57
N THR A 93 13.07 10.09 7.55
CA THR A 93 12.71 8.81 6.95
C THR A 93 11.95 9.05 5.66
N PHE A 94 12.43 8.46 4.59
CA PHE A 94 11.81 8.45 3.27
C PHE A 94 11.11 7.13 3.05
N LEU A 95 9.80 7.20 2.82
CA LEU A 95 8.97 6.03 2.63
C LEU A 95 8.24 6.13 1.29
N VAL A 96 7.92 4.97 0.72
CA VAL A 96 7.14 4.84 -0.51
C VAL A 96 5.92 3.95 -0.28
N GLN A 97 4.80 4.33 -0.88
CA GLN A 97 3.61 3.50 -0.98
C GLN A 97 3.22 3.37 -2.44
N LEU A 98 2.82 2.18 -2.85
CA LEU A 98 2.44 1.86 -4.21
C LEU A 98 1.00 1.36 -4.27
N GLY A 99 0.32 1.62 -5.39
CA GLY A 99 -1.00 1.06 -5.70
C GLY A 99 -2.18 1.99 -5.48
N GLN A 100 -3.32 1.62 -6.05
CA GLN A 100 -4.55 2.39 -5.93
C GLN A 100 -5.05 2.43 -4.49
N GLY A 101 -5.27 3.65 -3.96
CA GLY A 101 -5.70 3.84 -2.58
C GLY A 101 -4.58 3.63 -1.55
N PHE A 102 -3.35 3.37 -1.99
CA PHE A 102 -2.17 3.14 -1.12
C PHE A 102 -2.44 2.12 -0.02
N PRO A 103 -2.80 0.91 -0.39
CA PRO A 103 -3.28 -0.10 0.53
C PRO A 103 -2.19 -0.73 1.40
N THR A 104 -0.94 -0.75 0.90
CA THR A 104 0.19 -1.31 1.64
C THR A 104 0.76 -0.30 2.61
N PRO A 105 1.27 -0.74 3.79
CA PRO A 105 2.01 0.15 4.66
C PRO A 105 3.19 0.79 3.94
N PRO A 106 3.58 2.03 4.29
CA PRO A 106 4.73 2.67 3.68
C PRO A 106 6.00 1.85 3.93
N LYS A 107 6.78 1.62 2.87
CA LYS A 107 8.09 0.97 2.97
C LYS A 107 9.17 2.02 3.10
N ILE A 108 10.10 1.83 4.06
CA ILE A 108 11.25 2.70 4.21
C ILE A 108 12.19 2.50 3.03
N VAL A 109 12.51 3.59 2.35
CA VAL A 109 13.47 3.62 1.23
C VAL A 109 14.85 4.05 1.74
N LYS A 110 14.88 5.05 2.59
CA LYS A 110 16.09 5.64 3.15
C LYS A 110 15.78 6.25 4.51
N THR A 111 16.75 6.25 5.40
CA THR A 111 16.69 6.98 6.67
C THR A 111 18.00 7.71 6.92
N ASP A 112 17.92 9.00 7.20
CA ASP A 112 19.01 9.83 7.68
C ASP A 112 18.81 10.09 9.17
N GLN A 113 19.86 9.93 9.98
CA GLN A 113 19.90 10.38 11.37
C GLN A 113 20.80 11.60 11.46
N VAL A 114 20.31 12.65 12.11
CA VAL A 114 20.97 13.96 12.15
C VAL A 114 21.02 14.49 13.57
N ALA A 115 22.16 15.08 13.94
CA ALA A 115 22.33 15.82 15.18
C ALA A 115 22.60 17.30 14.84
N VAL A 116 21.85 18.19 15.47
CA VAL A 116 21.86 19.63 15.17
C VAL A 116 22.05 20.43 16.46
N GLN A 117 22.97 21.37 16.43
CA GLN A 117 23.02 22.44 17.43
C GLN A 117 22.09 23.56 16.99
N VAL A 118 21.17 23.93 17.87
CA VAL A 118 20.18 24.99 17.66
C VAL A 118 20.58 26.20 18.48
N TYR A 119 20.65 27.35 17.86
CA TYR A 119 20.92 28.64 18.50
C TYR A 119 19.78 29.60 18.14
N TRP A 120 19.27 30.27 19.14
CA TRP A 120 18.26 31.29 18.97
C TRP A 120 18.57 32.52 19.81
N ARG A 121 18.28 33.68 19.29
CA ARG A 121 18.37 34.98 19.99
C ARG A 121 17.20 35.85 19.59
N SER A 122 16.59 36.46 20.59
CA SER A 122 15.49 37.42 20.43
C SER A 122 15.90 38.59 19.52
N PRO A 123 15.00 39.10 18.65
CA PRO A 123 13.62 38.60 18.49
C PRO A 123 13.51 37.38 17.56
N ASP A 124 14.36 37.19 16.56
CA ASP A 124 14.19 36.24 15.47
C ASP A 124 15.48 35.71 14.83
N LEU A 125 16.65 35.99 15.45
CA LEU A 125 17.90 35.42 14.97
C LEU A 125 17.95 33.91 15.31
N SER A 126 18.18 33.13 14.28
CA SER A 126 18.32 31.67 14.43
C SER A 126 19.50 31.11 13.66
N LYS A 127 20.06 30.01 14.15
CA LYS A 127 21.13 29.27 13.52
C LYS A 127 20.98 27.80 13.85
N GLN A 128 21.00 26.97 12.84
CA GLN A 128 20.97 25.52 12.96
C GLN A 128 22.24 24.94 12.35
N ARG A 129 23.02 24.25 13.16
CA ARG A 129 24.32 23.71 12.76
C ARG A 129 24.29 22.19 12.82
N ILE A 130 24.29 21.50 11.67
CA ILE A 130 24.39 20.06 11.62
C ILE A 130 25.80 19.64 12.05
N ILE A 131 25.90 18.93 13.18
CA ILE A 131 27.14 18.49 13.81
C ILE A 131 27.41 17.00 13.65
N GLY A 132 26.39 16.21 13.32
CA GLY A 132 26.51 14.78 13.07
C GLY A 132 25.47 14.33 12.05
N ARG A 133 25.86 13.38 11.22
CA ARG A 133 24.98 12.78 10.24
C ARG A 133 25.43 11.37 9.89
N ARG A 134 24.48 10.45 9.83
CA ARG A 134 24.63 9.14 9.22
C ARG A 134 23.36 8.78 8.48
N ASP A 135 23.46 7.91 7.47
CA ASP A 135 22.32 7.48 6.66
C ASP A 135 22.37 5.97 6.38
N THR A 136 21.22 5.42 6.07
CA THR A 136 21.07 4.06 5.54
C THR A 136 20.06 4.06 4.40
N THR A 137 20.39 3.37 3.33
CA THR A 137 19.57 3.23 2.12
C THR A 137 19.12 1.79 2.00
N LEU A 138 17.81 1.57 1.94
CA LEU A 138 17.19 0.24 1.87
C LEU A 138 16.68 -0.10 0.47
N LEU A 139 16.48 0.91 -0.40
CA LEU A 139 16.18 0.76 -1.82
C LEU A 139 17.06 1.71 -2.63
N PRO A 140 17.47 1.36 -3.85
CA PRO A 140 18.25 2.26 -4.68
C PRO A 140 17.43 3.51 -4.99
N THR A 141 17.95 4.66 -4.60
CA THR A 141 17.26 5.94 -4.74
C THR A 141 18.25 7.08 -4.87
N ASP A 142 17.91 8.06 -5.69
CA ASP A 142 18.60 9.35 -5.81
C ASP A 142 17.79 10.47 -5.11
N ILE A 143 17.20 10.16 -3.96
CA ILE A 143 16.45 11.16 -3.19
C ILE A 143 17.44 12.16 -2.61
N ASN A 144 17.51 13.32 -3.24
CA ASN A 144 18.22 14.52 -2.78
C ASN A 144 17.19 15.54 -2.28
N TYR A 145 16.65 15.29 -1.09
CA TYR A 145 15.76 16.26 -0.46
C TYR A 145 16.59 17.35 0.24
N HIS A 146 16.23 18.61 0.02
CA HIS A 146 16.86 19.74 0.71
C HIS A 146 16.49 19.68 2.19
N ARG A 147 17.48 19.42 3.05
CA ARG A 147 17.29 19.24 4.49
C ARG A 147 16.88 20.51 5.20
N ASP A 148 17.16 21.62 4.59
CA ASP A 148 16.83 22.98 5.04
C ASP A 148 15.30 23.16 5.14
N HIS A 149 14.54 22.41 4.35
CA HIS A 149 13.07 22.45 4.36
C HIS A 149 12.46 21.76 5.59
N LEU A 150 13.22 20.92 6.28
CA LEU A 150 12.78 20.22 7.49
C LEU A 150 13.38 20.81 8.76
N GLY A 151 13.73 22.08 8.73
CA GLY A 151 14.31 22.82 9.83
C GLY A 151 13.48 22.72 11.12
N ILE A 152 14.17 22.81 12.24
CA ILE A 152 13.55 22.75 13.57
C ILE A 152 12.83 24.08 13.79
N VAL A 153 11.53 23.99 14.11
CA VAL A 153 10.76 25.18 14.51
C VAL A 153 11.25 25.66 15.87
N GLN A 154 11.60 26.91 15.89
CA GLN A 154 12.05 27.59 17.08
C GLN A 154 10.90 28.48 17.57
N ASN A 155 10.58 28.38 18.83
CA ASN A 155 9.66 29.30 19.47
C ASN A 155 8.23 29.32 18.89
N ASN A 156 7.59 28.16 18.65
CA ASN A 156 6.16 28.01 18.32
C ASN A 156 5.66 28.79 17.08
N PHE A 157 6.47 28.98 16.10
CA PHE A 157 6.25 29.83 14.94
C PHE A 157 5.98 31.33 15.31
N PRO A 158 6.44 32.28 14.54
CA PRO A 158 6.01 33.66 14.60
C PRO A 158 4.55 33.82 14.17
N ASN A 159 4.08 35.06 13.97
CA ASN A 159 2.71 35.33 13.54
C ASN A 159 2.36 34.77 12.14
N ILE A 160 3.38 34.39 11.38
CA ILE A 160 3.25 33.74 10.08
C ILE A 160 4.00 32.40 10.14
N ILE A 161 3.33 31.34 9.81
CA ILE A 161 3.91 30.01 9.65
C ILE A 161 4.53 29.94 8.27
N ARG A 162 5.82 29.64 8.21
CA ARG A 162 6.58 29.42 7.00
C ARG A 162 7.35 28.12 7.13
N LEU A 163 7.32 27.27 6.10
CA LEU A 163 8.08 26.03 6.05
C LEU A 163 9.10 26.08 4.94
N GLY A 164 10.32 25.67 5.25
CA GLY A 164 11.45 25.84 4.37
C GLY A 164 11.70 27.30 4.07
N GLU A 165 12.27 27.59 2.91
CA GLU A 165 12.38 28.97 2.40
C GLU A 165 11.08 29.48 1.76
N GLY A 166 9.96 28.84 2.05
CA GLY A 166 8.65 29.14 1.47
C GLY A 166 8.37 28.44 0.15
N ASP A 167 9.12 27.40 -0.20
CA ASP A 167 8.97 26.66 -1.47
C ASP A 167 7.83 25.64 -1.43
N GLU A 168 7.49 25.12 -0.26
CA GLU A 168 6.45 24.10 -0.09
C GLU A 168 5.12 24.69 0.37
N VAL A 169 5.16 25.58 1.36
CA VAL A 169 3.98 26.23 1.94
C VAL A 169 4.09 27.75 1.77
N ARG A 170 2.99 28.35 1.31
CA ARG A 170 2.84 29.82 1.30
C ARG A 170 2.85 30.35 2.72
N ASP A 171 3.10 31.63 2.89
CA ASP A 171 2.97 32.31 4.17
C ASP A 171 1.52 32.14 4.69
N VAL A 172 1.40 31.53 5.88
CA VAL A 172 0.12 31.20 6.49
C VAL A 172 0.00 31.91 7.83
N PRO A 173 -1.06 32.72 8.08
CA PRO A 173 -1.28 33.34 9.37
C PRO A 173 -1.43 32.28 10.48
N HIS A 174 -0.70 32.46 11.58
CA HIS A 174 -0.77 31.58 12.74
C HIS A 174 -2.17 31.68 13.39
N PRO A 175 -2.82 30.53 13.72
CA PRO A 175 -4.19 30.55 14.25
C PRO A 175 -4.29 31.29 15.60
N LEU A 176 -3.23 31.28 16.40
CA LEU A 176 -3.15 32.05 17.66
C LEU A 176 -2.38 33.37 17.50
N SER A 177 -2.41 33.99 16.33
CA SER A 177 -1.95 35.36 16.14
C SER A 177 -3.07 36.35 16.45
N ALA A 178 -2.74 37.63 16.58
CA ALA A 178 -3.73 38.69 16.81
C ALA A 178 -4.84 38.72 15.72
N THR A 179 -4.50 38.35 14.48
CA THR A 179 -5.46 38.26 13.37
C THR A 179 -6.16 36.89 13.31
N GLY A 180 -5.73 35.91 14.08
CA GLY A 180 -6.25 34.52 14.02
C GLY A 180 -7.76 34.44 14.24
N LEU A 181 -8.29 35.17 15.24
CA LEU A 181 -9.72 35.22 15.55
C LEU A 181 -10.59 35.72 14.38
N LEU A 182 -10.02 36.49 13.47
CA LEU A 182 -10.69 36.98 12.27
C LEU A 182 -10.72 35.94 11.15
N LEU A 183 -9.72 35.07 11.09
CA LEU A 183 -9.44 34.16 9.97
C LEU A 183 -9.87 32.72 10.21
N TYR A 184 -10.02 32.32 11.49
CA TYR A 184 -10.31 30.94 11.87
C TYR A 184 -11.54 30.85 12.76
N ASP A 185 -12.16 29.67 12.73
CA ASP A 185 -13.15 29.23 13.69
C ASP A 185 -12.52 28.24 14.66
N TYR A 186 -13.02 28.23 15.91
CA TYR A 186 -12.50 27.42 16.99
C TYR A 186 -13.62 26.64 17.69
N ALA A 187 -13.33 25.39 18.06
CA ALA A 187 -14.25 24.57 18.83
C ALA A 187 -13.48 23.76 19.87
N ILE A 188 -13.94 23.76 21.12
CA ILE A 188 -13.40 22.84 22.14
C ILE A 188 -13.95 21.46 21.84
N ALA A 189 -13.08 20.52 21.48
CA ALA A 189 -13.46 19.15 21.16
C ALA A 189 -13.46 18.24 22.37
N ASP A 190 -12.39 18.31 23.20
CA ASP A 190 -12.22 17.44 24.34
C ASP A 190 -11.33 18.09 25.42
N SER A 191 -11.22 17.44 26.57
CA SER A 191 -10.22 17.73 27.59
C SER A 191 -9.38 16.50 27.85
N LEU A 192 -8.08 16.63 27.68
CA LEU A 192 -7.12 15.53 27.71
C LEU A 192 -6.05 15.76 28.78
N ARG A 193 -5.36 14.67 29.15
CA ARG A 193 -4.14 14.73 29.95
C ARG A 193 -2.95 14.41 29.08
N ILE A 194 -2.00 15.34 29.04
CA ILE A 194 -0.73 15.15 28.35
C ILE A 194 0.36 14.91 29.38
N ALA A 195 1.01 13.75 29.30
CA ALA A 195 2.18 13.46 30.11
C ALA A 195 3.42 14.05 29.42
N ILE A 196 4.07 15.01 30.09
CA ILE A 196 5.40 15.50 29.71
C ILE A 196 6.40 15.10 30.79
N PRO A 197 7.72 15.01 30.53
CA PRO A 197 8.67 14.65 31.53
C PRO A 197 8.57 15.52 32.80
N GLY A 198 8.32 14.87 33.91
CA GLY A 198 8.23 15.51 35.24
C GLY A 198 6.84 15.99 35.63
N GLN A 199 5.84 16.02 34.71
CA GLN A 199 4.47 16.45 35.06
C GLN A 199 3.41 15.96 34.10
N THR A 200 2.16 15.98 34.55
CA THR A 200 0.96 15.76 33.74
C THR A 200 0.15 17.05 33.69
N ILE A 201 -0.27 17.44 32.49
CA ILE A 201 -0.97 18.71 32.26
C ILE A 201 -2.36 18.41 31.71
N ASP A 202 -3.37 19.03 32.29
CA ASP A 202 -4.74 18.99 31.80
C ASP A 202 -4.90 20.07 30.70
N VAL A 203 -5.22 19.65 29.49
CA VAL A 203 -5.37 20.54 28.34
C VAL A 203 -6.76 20.47 27.74
N TYR A 204 -7.17 21.54 27.06
CA TYR A 204 -8.28 21.51 26.12
C TYR A 204 -7.72 21.30 24.72
N GLU A 205 -8.31 20.33 23.99
CA GLU A 205 -8.17 20.21 22.55
C GLU A 205 -9.09 21.25 21.89
N VAL A 206 -8.50 22.22 21.23
CA VAL A 206 -9.22 23.26 20.49
C VAL A 206 -9.01 23.02 19.00
N LYS A 207 -10.04 22.55 18.30
CA LYS A 207 -10.04 22.42 16.85
C LYS A 207 -10.00 23.78 16.20
N VAL A 208 -9.25 23.86 15.10
CA VAL A 208 -9.05 25.06 14.29
C VAL A 208 -9.41 24.76 12.85
N ARG A 209 -10.27 25.54 12.25
CA ARG A 209 -10.56 25.51 10.81
C ARG A 209 -10.55 26.91 10.21
N PRO A 210 -10.21 27.07 8.93
CA PRO A 210 -10.31 28.36 8.26
C PRO A 210 -11.78 28.77 8.06
N LYS A 211 -12.07 30.05 8.13
CA LYS A 211 -13.35 30.62 7.69
C LYS A 211 -13.47 30.61 6.17
N ASP A 212 -12.32 30.71 5.48
CA ASP A 212 -12.19 30.62 4.02
C ASP A 212 -11.06 29.63 3.68
N ASP A 213 -11.44 28.46 3.21
CA ASP A 213 -10.53 27.37 2.85
C ASP A 213 -9.90 27.52 1.45
N THR A 214 -10.37 28.50 0.68
CA THR A 214 -9.77 28.89 -0.62
C THR A 214 -8.48 29.68 -0.46
N GLN A 215 -8.19 30.16 0.74
CA GLN A 215 -6.98 30.89 1.09
C GLN A 215 -5.94 30.00 1.77
N ALA A 216 -4.68 30.47 1.78
CA ALA A 216 -3.61 29.81 2.50
C ALA A 216 -3.85 29.89 4.02
N ARG A 217 -4.24 28.78 4.64
CA ARG A 217 -4.63 28.69 6.05
C ARG A 217 -4.19 27.35 6.65
N VAL A 218 -4.27 27.24 7.97
CA VAL A 218 -4.10 25.98 8.71
C VAL A 218 -5.44 25.32 9.01
N VAL A 219 -5.38 24.02 9.18
CA VAL A 219 -6.46 23.15 9.70
C VAL A 219 -5.84 22.24 10.75
N GLY A 220 -6.50 22.01 11.87
CA GLY A 220 -5.98 21.08 12.88
C GLY A 220 -6.49 21.36 14.28
N ALA A 221 -5.62 21.20 15.28
CA ALA A 221 -5.92 21.49 16.67
C ALA A 221 -4.75 22.11 17.40
N VAL A 222 -5.06 22.91 18.41
CA VAL A 222 -4.12 23.42 19.40
C VAL A 222 -4.53 22.93 20.79
N TYR A 223 -3.56 22.50 21.57
CA TYR A 223 -3.76 21.96 22.90
C TYR A 223 -3.32 23.02 23.92
N ILE A 224 -4.28 23.55 24.65
CA ILE A 224 -4.10 24.69 25.54
C ILE A 224 -4.25 24.21 26.98
N ASP A 225 -3.26 24.51 27.82
CA ASP A 225 -3.33 24.24 29.27
C ASP A 225 -4.52 24.97 29.89
N ARG A 226 -5.32 24.22 30.62
CA ARG A 226 -6.58 24.70 31.24
C ARG A 226 -6.35 25.79 32.26
N HIS A 227 -5.20 25.85 32.90
CA HIS A 227 -4.92 26.73 34.00
C HIS A 227 -4.14 27.98 33.56
N SER A 228 -3.11 27.79 32.74
CA SER A 228 -2.22 28.89 32.35
C SER A 228 -2.60 29.52 31.01
N GLY A 229 -3.39 28.85 30.19
CA GLY A 229 -3.66 29.28 28.82
C GLY A 229 -2.49 29.11 27.85
N GLN A 230 -1.43 28.41 28.28
CA GLN A 230 -0.24 28.17 27.46
C GLN A 230 -0.48 27.08 26.40
N VAL A 231 0.16 27.22 25.26
CA VAL A 231 0.12 26.22 24.20
C VAL A 231 1.12 25.11 24.50
N VAL A 232 0.59 23.92 24.79
CA VAL A 232 1.40 22.73 25.11
C VAL A 232 1.76 21.96 23.85
N ARG A 233 0.80 21.83 22.91
CA ARG A 233 0.99 21.09 21.67
C ARG A 233 0.20 21.74 20.55
N MET A 234 0.68 21.60 19.31
CA MET A 234 -0.04 21.94 18.09
C MET A 234 0.03 20.77 17.12
N ALA A 235 -1.08 20.45 16.46
CA ALA A 235 -1.15 19.47 15.39
C ALA A 235 -1.86 20.15 14.20
N LEU A 236 -1.09 20.52 13.19
CA LEU A 236 -1.54 21.39 12.10
C LEU A 236 -1.31 20.70 10.75
N SER A 237 -2.25 20.88 9.84
CA SER A 237 -2.12 20.68 8.40
C SER A 237 -2.50 21.98 7.68
N PHE A 238 -2.38 21.99 6.35
CA PHE A 238 -2.55 23.21 5.56
C PHE A 238 -3.68 23.03 4.53
N THR A 239 -4.41 24.11 4.25
CA THR A 239 -5.34 24.12 3.11
C THR A 239 -4.58 23.88 1.81
N ARG A 240 -5.26 23.36 0.81
CA ARG A 240 -4.65 23.16 -0.52
C ARG A 240 -4.09 24.45 -1.12
N ALA A 241 -4.73 25.57 -0.85
CA ALA A 241 -4.28 26.89 -1.31
C ALA A 241 -2.93 27.31 -0.72
N ALA A 242 -2.56 26.75 0.43
CA ALA A 242 -1.27 26.99 1.07
C ALA A 242 -0.13 26.19 0.40
N LEU A 243 -0.44 25.03 -0.20
CA LEU A 243 0.56 24.18 -0.84
C LEU A 243 0.91 24.70 -2.23
N LYS A 244 2.19 24.98 -2.47
CA LYS A 244 2.69 25.53 -3.73
C LYS A 244 2.82 24.47 -4.82
N ASP A 245 3.37 23.31 -4.47
CA ASP A 245 3.60 22.21 -5.41
C ASP A 245 2.30 21.42 -5.67
N PRO A 246 1.88 21.23 -6.92
CA PRO A 246 0.72 20.43 -7.28
C PRO A 246 0.81 18.97 -6.84
N GLN A 247 2.01 18.42 -6.70
CA GLN A 247 2.24 17.04 -6.27
C GLN A 247 2.12 16.86 -4.76
N LEU A 248 2.17 17.92 -3.97
CA LEU A 248 1.95 17.83 -2.53
C LEU A 248 0.51 17.44 -2.24
N GLU A 249 0.33 16.30 -1.58
CA GLU A 249 -0.96 15.83 -1.10
C GLU A 249 -1.32 16.50 0.21
N ASP A 250 -0.39 16.49 1.16
CA ASP A 250 -0.56 17.00 2.51
C ASP A 250 0.80 17.31 3.14
N ILE A 251 0.82 18.30 4.02
CA ILE A 251 1.91 18.55 4.97
C ILE A 251 1.27 18.66 6.35
N SER A 252 1.73 17.85 7.28
CA SER A 252 1.29 17.88 8.67
C SER A 252 2.46 18.11 9.61
N ILE A 253 2.21 18.89 10.67
CA ILE A 253 3.19 19.26 11.68
C ILE A 253 2.61 18.95 13.03
N VAL A 254 3.42 18.33 13.88
CA VAL A 254 3.17 18.23 15.33
C VAL A 254 4.30 18.93 16.03
N LEU A 255 3.97 19.88 16.89
CA LEU A 255 4.91 20.58 17.74
C LEU A 255 4.47 20.44 19.18
N GLU A 256 5.35 19.90 20.02
CA GLU A 256 5.12 19.75 21.46
C GLU A 256 6.16 20.56 22.22
N ASN A 257 5.69 21.36 23.14
CA ASN A 257 6.52 22.17 24.02
C ASN A 257 6.77 21.50 25.37
N GLY A 258 7.91 21.76 25.94
CA GLY A 258 8.26 21.43 27.32
C GLY A 258 8.50 22.67 28.14
N LEU A 259 8.25 22.60 29.44
CA LEU A 259 8.54 23.67 30.39
C LEU A 259 10.04 23.61 30.78
N ILE A 260 10.81 24.54 30.25
CA ILE A 260 12.28 24.64 30.47
C ILE A 260 12.59 25.65 31.58
N GLY A 261 13.43 25.23 32.52
CA GLY A 261 13.79 26.08 33.66
C GLY A 261 12.60 26.49 34.52
N GLY A 262 11.49 25.76 34.48
CA GLY A 262 10.27 26.07 35.22
C GLY A 262 9.52 27.32 34.77
N ARG A 263 9.93 27.94 33.68
CA ARG A 263 9.37 29.24 33.22
C ARG A 263 9.03 29.29 31.73
N TYR A 264 9.90 28.76 30.85
CA TYR A 264 9.77 28.97 29.39
C TYR A 264 9.25 27.72 28.72
N TRP A 265 8.18 27.87 27.93
CA TRP A 265 7.65 26.84 27.06
C TRP A 265 8.38 26.84 25.72
N LEU A 266 9.26 25.86 25.51
CA LEU A 266 10.11 25.77 24.31
C LEU A 266 9.89 24.43 23.61
N PRO A 267 10.14 24.32 22.30
CA PRO A 267 9.98 23.09 21.53
C PRO A 267 10.78 21.95 22.13
N ARG A 268 10.13 20.84 22.37
CA ARG A 268 10.73 19.61 22.92
C ARG A 268 10.69 18.47 21.92
N HIS A 269 9.52 18.27 21.30
CA HIS A 269 9.30 17.25 20.30
C HIS A 269 8.64 17.88 19.08
N GLN A 270 9.09 17.45 17.90
CA GLN A 270 8.57 17.96 16.64
C GLN A 270 8.52 16.84 15.62
N GLU A 271 7.39 16.74 14.91
CA GLU A 271 7.23 15.88 13.74
C GLU A 271 6.75 16.69 12.56
N ILE A 272 7.30 16.39 11.39
CA ILE A 272 6.82 16.89 10.10
C ILE A 272 6.62 15.70 9.19
N GLU A 273 5.45 15.60 8.57
CA GLU A 273 5.19 14.61 7.53
C GLU A 273 4.75 15.31 6.26
N ILE A 274 5.48 15.08 5.18
CA ILE A 274 5.20 15.60 3.85
C ILE A 274 4.80 14.44 2.97
N ARG A 275 3.61 14.49 2.39
CA ARG A 275 3.10 13.51 1.44
C ARG A 275 3.04 14.09 0.05
N ARG A 276 3.67 13.42 -0.89
CA ARG A 276 3.64 13.74 -2.31
C ARG A 276 3.03 12.59 -3.07
N THR A 277 2.06 12.86 -3.91
CA THR A 277 1.46 11.87 -4.80
C THR A 277 1.88 12.14 -6.22
N GLY A 278 2.26 11.08 -6.88
CA GLY A 278 2.55 11.05 -8.30
C GLY A 278 1.96 9.78 -8.91
N THR A 279 2.24 9.58 -10.17
CA THR A 279 1.90 8.34 -10.84
C THR A 279 3.13 7.83 -11.56
N TRP A 280 3.40 6.54 -11.41
CA TRP A 280 4.21 5.80 -12.36
C TRP A 280 3.25 5.29 -13.42
N PHE A 281 3.07 6.09 -14.48
CA PHE A 281 1.97 5.95 -15.45
C PHE A 281 0.60 6.00 -14.74
N ASP A 282 -0.24 4.96 -14.82
CA ASP A 282 -1.51 4.88 -14.10
C ASP A 282 -1.37 4.29 -12.68
N TYR A 283 -0.16 3.84 -12.33
CA TYR A 283 0.08 3.25 -11.03
C TYR A 283 0.36 4.35 -10.01
N PRO A 284 -0.52 4.58 -9.03
CA PRO A 284 -0.32 5.63 -8.05
C PRO A 284 0.89 5.34 -7.19
N VAL A 285 1.72 6.35 -7.00
CA VAL A 285 2.89 6.31 -6.12
C VAL A 285 2.76 7.45 -5.12
N ARG A 286 2.95 7.15 -3.85
CA ARG A 286 3.05 8.16 -2.79
C ARG A 286 4.43 8.11 -2.19
N GLY A 287 5.14 9.24 -2.22
CA GLY A 287 6.32 9.48 -1.41
C GLY A 287 5.94 10.12 -0.09
N ILE A 288 6.49 9.63 1.00
CA ILE A 288 6.30 10.20 2.33
C ILE A 288 7.67 10.56 2.88
N ILE A 289 7.85 11.80 3.30
CA ILE A 289 9.03 12.26 4.01
C ILE A 289 8.59 12.54 5.43
N ARG A 290 9.19 11.87 6.41
CA ARG A 290 8.89 12.06 7.82
C ARG A 290 10.14 12.54 8.54
N GLY A 291 10.07 13.74 9.10
CA GLY A 291 11.06 14.31 10.01
C GLY A 291 10.57 14.21 11.44
N ARG A 292 11.41 13.70 12.35
CA ARG A 292 11.13 13.66 13.78
C ARG A 292 12.34 14.20 14.55
N TRP A 293 12.11 15.10 15.47
CA TRP A 293 13.14 15.79 16.24
C TRP A 293 12.82 15.77 17.73
N GLU A 294 13.82 15.43 18.53
CA GLU A 294 13.81 15.62 19.98
C GLU A 294 14.82 16.71 20.32
N VAL A 295 14.35 17.79 20.93
CA VAL A 295 15.17 18.93 21.34
C VAL A 295 15.42 18.85 22.83
N SER A 296 16.68 18.92 23.22
CA SER A 296 17.11 18.75 24.60
C SER A 296 18.37 19.58 24.90
N GLY A 297 18.82 19.56 26.17
CA GLY A 297 20.06 20.24 26.55
C GLY A 297 19.98 21.76 26.46
N TYR A 298 18.82 22.34 26.72
CA TYR A 298 18.63 23.77 26.71
C TYR A 298 19.54 24.49 27.69
N GLN A 299 20.27 25.47 27.18
CA GLN A 299 21.08 26.41 27.94
C GLN A 299 20.56 27.83 27.65
N LEU A 300 19.97 28.45 28.66
CA LEU A 300 19.30 29.73 28.55
C LEU A 300 20.27 30.88 28.86
N ASN A 301 20.23 31.96 28.08
CA ASN A 301 20.96 33.20 28.29
C ASN A 301 22.49 33.02 28.49
N VAL A 302 23.11 32.15 27.67
CA VAL A 302 24.53 31.76 27.80
C VAL A 302 25.53 32.68 27.09
N LYS A 303 25.12 33.86 26.63
CA LYS A 303 25.92 34.85 25.91
C LYS A 303 26.56 34.30 24.64
N ILE A 304 25.70 33.90 23.69
CA ILE A 304 26.10 33.35 22.37
C ILE A 304 26.78 34.48 21.59
N PRO A 305 28.01 34.31 21.05
CA PRO A 305 28.64 35.31 20.24
C PRO A 305 27.79 35.68 19.00
N LEU A 306 27.65 36.93 18.63
CA LEU A 306 26.88 37.37 17.46
C LEU A 306 27.41 36.74 16.16
N ALA A 307 28.71 36.48 16.06
CA ALA A 307 29.35 35.81 14.96
C ALA A 307 28.78 34.38 14.72
N THR A 308 28.18 33.73 15.73
CA THR A 308 27.52 32.42 15.57
C THR A 308 26.37 32.48 14.58
N PHE A 309 25.67 33.60 14.51
CA PHE A 309 24.53 33.82 13.63
C PHE A 309 24.91 34.29 12.21
N ALA A 310 26.21 34.49 11.93
CA ALA A 310 26.66 34.93 10.63
C ALA A 310 26.47 33.80 9.56
N GLY A 311 26.19 34.21 8.32
CA GLY A 311 25.94 33.32 7.18
C GLY A 311 24.55 32.69 7.17
N PRO A 312 24.33 31.65 6.35
CA PRO A 312 23.00 31.03 6.21
C PRO A 312 22.50 30.41 7.50
N GLU A 313 21.19 30.46 7.73
CA GLU A 313 20.55 29.90 8.93
C GLU A 313 20.90 28.43 9.15
N PHE A 314 20.87 27.66 8.08
CA PHE A 314 21.27 26.24 8.09
C PHE A 314 22.72 26.10 7.63
N GLN A 315 23.53 25.47 8.46
CA GLN A 315 24.93 25.23 8.18
C GLN A 315 25.35 23.82 8.60
N GLN A 316 26.20 23.20 7.83
CA GLN A 316 26.79 21.91 8.15
C GLN A 316 28.27 22.10 8.50
N VAL A 317 28.75 21.40 9.54
CA VAL A 317 30.19 21.34 9.82
C VAL A 317 30.92 20.60 8.69
N SER A 318 32.22 20.76 8.61
CA SER A 318 33.03 20.12 7.56
C SER A 318 32.83 18.58 7.55
N PRO A 319 32.90 17.92 6.38
CA PRO A 319 32.70 16.48 6.27
C PRO A 319 33.56 15.60 7.20
N PRO A 320 34.83 15.94 7.49
CA PRO A 320 35.59 15.22 8.50
C PRO A 320 34.97 15.31 9.91
N MET A 321 34.49 16.46 10.30
CA MET A 321 33.86 16.68 11.60
C MET A 321 32.54 15.91 11.76
N LEU A 322 31.73 15.81 10.70
CA LEU A 322 30.49 15.00 10.72
C LEU A 322 30.76 13.54 11.06
N LYS A 323 31.87 12.99 10.58
CA LYS A 323 32.29 11.60 10.83
C LYS A 323 32.77 11.36 12.26
N THR A 324 33.18 12.40 12.97
CA THR A 324 33.66 12.29 14.35
C THR A 324 32.54 12.26 15.39
N TYR A 325 31.29 12.52 14.98
CA TYR A 325 30.16 12.51 15.88
C TYR A 325 29.91 11.08 16.40
N LYS A 326 29.83 10.92 17.71
CA LYS A 326 29.63 9.61 18.35
C LYS A 326 28.15 9.27 18.41
N TRP A 327 27.75 8.30 17.62
CA TRP A 327 26.41 7.75 17.64
C TRP A 327 26.29 6.57 18.61
N THR A 328 25.13 6.43 19.25
CA THR A 328 24.78 5.25 20.06
C THR A 328 23.94 4.28 19.22
N GLY A 329 24.35 2.99 19.16
CA GLY A 329 23.63 1.93 18.43
C GLY A 329 23.65 2.06 16.90
N ASN A 330 22.99 1.14 16.21
CA ASN A 330 22.74 1.20 14.78
C ASN A 330 21.58 2.12 14.45
N ILE A 331 21.57 2.68 13.24
CA ILE A 331 20.52 3.62 12.83
C ILE A 331 19.12 2.98 12.82
N LEU A 332 18.99 1.74 12.38
CA LEU A 332 17.71 1.02 12.32
C LEU A 332 17.22 0.58 13.70
N ASP A 333 18.14 0.21 14.62
CA ASP A 333 17.82 -0.17 15.98
C ASP A 333 17.42 1.03 16.84
N SER A 334 17.83 2.23 16.42
CA SER A 334 17.56 3.50 17.09
C SER A 334 16.32 4.20 16.51
N LEU A 335 15.70 3.65 15.46
CA LEU A 335 14.45 4.19 14.98
C LEU A 335 13.37 4.03 16.05
N PRO A 336 12.59 5.08 16.31
CA PRO A 336 11.45 4.96 17.21
C PRO A 336 10.56 3.79 16.76
N PRO A 337 10.01 2.98 17.68
CA PRO A 337 9.14 1.85 17.33
C PRO A 337 7.95 2.25 16.46
N ASP A 338 7.66 3.54 16.42
CA ASP A 338 6.54 4.14 15.68
C ASP A 338 6.92 4.76 14.34
N VAL A 339 8.01 4.37 13.71
CA VAL A 339 8.28 4.85 12.33
C VAL A 339 7.10 4.53 11.40
N THR A 340 6.29 3.56 11.76
CA THR A 340 5.03 3.23 11.11
C THR A 340 3.81 3.91 11.71
N VAL A 341 3.91 4.53 12.90
CA VAL A 341 2.76 5.02 13.66
C VAL A 341 3.09 6.37 14.28
N THR A 342 2.38 7.38 13.87
CA THR A 342 2.41 8.69 14.51
C THR A 342 1.87 8.64 15.96
N THR A 343 2.42 9.48 16.81
CA THR A 343 1.90 9.98 18.10
C THR A 343 0.44 9.65 18.44
N ASP A 344 0.03 9.90 19.64
CA ASP A 344 -1.27 9.67 20.25
C ASP A 344 -2.47 9.52 19.29
N ALA A 345 -3.41 8.63 19.61
CA ALA A 345 -4.61 8.39 18.83
C ALA A 345 -5.39 9.67 18.49
N ASP A 346 -5.34 10.67 19.37
CA ASP A 346 -6.01 11.96 19.19
C ASP A 346 -5.35 12.82 18.12
N VAL A 347 -4.02 12.88 18.07
CA VAL A 347 -3.31 13.60 17.01
C VAL A 347 -3.56 12.94 15.65
N ARG A 348 -3.59 11.61 15.59
CA ARG A 348 -3.95 10.89 14.35
C ARG A 348 -5.35 11.23 13.89
N ARG A 349 -6.33 11.23 14.80
CA ARG A 349 -7.72 11.60 14.46
C ARG A 349 -7.79 12.99 13.86
N VAL A 350 -7.16 13.99 14.49
CA VAL A 350 -7.14 15.37 13.98
C VAL A 350 -6.45 15.47 12.61
N GLN A 351 -5.34 14.78 12.44
CA GLN A 351 -4.64 14.73 11.15
C GLN A 351 -5.48 14.06 10.08
N ASP A 352 -6.20 12.99 10.40
CA ASP A 352 -7.05 12.27 9.44
C ASP A 352 -8.28 13.11 9.06
N GLU A 353 -8.87 13.84 9.99
CA GLU A 353 -9.95 14.80 9.72
C GLU A 353 -9.46 15.95 8.82
N ALA A 354 -8.30 16.53 9.13
CA ALA A 354 -7.69 17.57 8.32
C ALA A 354 -7.34 17.07 6.91
N ARG A 355 -6.76 15.88 6.81
CA ARG A 355 -6.45 15.21 5.54
C ARG A 355 -7.70 14.94 4.70
N ALA A 356 -8.80 14.52 5.34
CA ALA A 356 -10.06 14.29 4.62
C ALA A 356 -10.55 15.57 3.95
N LEU A 357 -10.47 16.71 4.64
CA LEU A 357 -10.86 18.01 4.14
C LEU A 357 -9.96 18.49 3.00
N VAL A 358 -8.64 18.27 3.12
CA VAL A 358 -7.65 18.61 2.07
C VAL A 358 -7.80 17.72 0.85
N ARG A 359 -8.07 16.40 1.02
CA ARG A 359 -8.28 15.46 -0.09
C ARG A 359 -9.48 15.83 -0.94
N GLU A 360 -10.58 16.25 -0.32
CA GLU A 360 -11.77 16.66 -1.06
C GLU A 360 -11.46 17.80 -2.04
N GLN A 361 -10.59 18.71 -1.65
CA GLN A 361 -10.14 19.80 -2.51
C GLN A 361 -9.06 19.40 -3.53
N ALA A 362 -8.15 18.49 -3.14
CA ALA A 362 -7.07 18.01 -4.01
C ALA A 362 -7.62 17.23 -5.22
N LEU A 363 -8.68 16.43 -5.04
CA LEU A 363 -9.33 15.69 -6.12
C LEU A 363 -9.89 16.60 -7.23
N ARG A 364 -10.11 17.88 -6.96
CA ARG A 364 -10.63 18.86 -7.94
C ARG A 364 -9.57 19.41 -8.91
N ARG A 365 -8.25 19.18 -8.69
CA ARG A 365 -7.16 19.87 -9.43
C ARG A 365 -6.13 18.96 -10.10
N VAL A 366 -6.35 17.63 -10.20
CA VAL A 366 -5.40 16.75 -10.91
C VAL A 366 -5.33 17.11 -12.39
N GLU A 367 -4.15 16.94 -12.99
CA GLU A 367 -3.90 17.20 -14.43
C GLU A 367 -5.00 16.67 -15.33
N GLN A 368 -5.44 17.49 -16.29
CA GLN A 368 -6.56 17.16 -17.15
C GLN A 368 -6.23 16.00 -18.11
N THR A 369 -4.98 15.92 -18.56
CA THR A 369 -4.50 14.89 -19.50
C THR A 369 -3.19 14.30 -19.00
N ARG A 370 -3.07 12.98 -19.00
CA ARG A 370 -1.84 12.28 -18.59
C ARG A 370 -1.59 11.06 -19.48
N LEU A 371 -0.32 10.65 -19.59
CA LEU A 371 0.01 9.34 -20.13
C LEU A 371 -0.59 8.25 -19.22
N SER A 372 -1.22 7.24 -19.84
CA SER A 372 -1.90 6.15 -19.17
C SER A 372 -1.24 4.83 -19.52
N ALA A 373 -0.68 4.15 -18.52
CA ALA A 373 -0.16 2.79 -18.65
C ALA A 373 -0.23 2.09 -17.29
N ARG A 374 -0.51 0.80 -17.27
CA ARG A 374 -0.50 -0.01 -16.05
C ARG A 374 0.92 -0.34 -15.61
N GLY A 375 1.83 -0.47 -16.57
CA GLY A 375 3.24 -0.75 -16.36
C GLY A 375 4.04 -0.53 -17.65
N LEU A 376 5.34 -0.75 -17.59
CA LEU A 376 6.25 -0.61 -18.73
C LEU A 376 5.85 -1.48 -19.92
N SER A 377 5.33 -2.68 -19.64
CA SER A 377 4.89 -3.63 -20.67
C SER A 377 3.66 -3.19 -21.49
N ASP A 378 2.94 -2.14 -21.05
CA ASP A 378 1.88 -1.54 -21.87
C ASP A 378 2.46 -0.70 -23.03
N PHE A 379 3.72 -0.25 -22.95
CA PHE A 379 4.40 0.45 -24.06
C PHE A 379 5.08 -0.50 -25.01
N ALA A 380 5.76 -1.53 -24.46
CA ALA A 380 6.42 -2.54 -25.27
C ALA A 380 6.42 -3.88 -24.54
N SER A 381 5.98 -4.93 -25.19
CA SER A 381 6.01 -6.29 -24.68
C SER A 381 6.24 -7.29 -25.82
N VAL A 382 6.75 -8.45 -25.48
CA VAL A 382 6.94 -9.55 -26.44
C VAL A 382 6.23 -10.80 -25.92
N ASN A 383 5.46 -11.44 -26.81
CA ASN A 383 4.80 -12.71 -26.56
C ASN A 383 4.73 -13.53 -27.84
N ARG A 384 4.43 -14.82 -27.72
CA ARG A 384 4.41 -15.75 -28.86
C ARG A 384 3.34 -15.50 -29.91
N VAL A 385 2.31 -14.69 -29.61
CA VAL A 385 1.21 -14.36 -30.54
C VAL A 385 1.50 -13.08 -31.30
N GLN A 386 1.77 -11.99 -30.61
CA GLN A 386 1.93 -10.66 -31.18
C GLN A 386 3.37 -10.38 -31.68
N GLY A 387 4.35 -11.23 -31.26
CA GLY A 387 5.73 -10.83 -31.35
C GLY A 387 5.98 -9.59 -30.50
N LEU A 388 6.64 -8.58 -31.07
CA LEU A 388 6.73 -7.27 -30.44
C LEU A 388 5.40 -6.55 -30.53
N ALA A 389 4.85 -6.19 -29.39
CA ALA A 389 3.64 -5.38 -29.29
C ALA A 389 4.01 -4.00 -28.73
N LEU A 390 3.60 -2.95 -29.45
CA LEU A 390 3.82 -1.55 -29.10
C LEU A 390 2.52 -0.89 -28.71
N GLY A 391 2.52 -0.16 -27.60
CA GLY A 391 1.33 0.50 -27.09
C GLY A 391 1.59 1.90 -26.59
N ALA A 392 0.54 2.65 -26.42
CA ALA A 392 0.53 3.95 -25.77
C ALA A 392 -0.85 4.17 -25.14
N GLY A 393 -0.91 4.99 -24.09
CA GLY A 393 -2.20 5.27 -23.48
C GLY A 393 -2.32 6.71 -23.04
N VAL A 394 -3.56 7.19 -23.00
CA VAL A 394 -3.92 8.52 -22.52
C VAL A 394 -5.11 8.40 -21.57
N ALA A 395 -5.03 9.10 -20.46
CA ALA A 395 -6.16 9.31 -19.56
C ALA A 395 -6.50 10.80 -19.50
N GLN A 396 -7.78 11.11 -19.75
CA GLN A 396 -8.32 12.46 -19.78
C GLN A 396 -9.40 12.60 -18.71
N ARG A 397 -9.30 13.61 -17.89
CA ARG A 397 -10.42 13.99 -17.00
C ARG A 397 -11.47 14.75 -17.82
N VAL A 398 -12.64 14.18 -17.95
CA VAL A 398 -13.76 14.74 -18.75
C VAL A 398 -14.78 15.47 -17.87
N ALA A 399 -14.85 15.14 -16.58
CA ALA A 399 -15.69 15.84 -15.59
C ALA A 399 -15.07 15.67 -14.19
N PRO A 400 -15.54 16.41 -13.15
CA PRO A 400 -15.16 16.15 -11.78
C PRO A 400 -15.38 14.68 -11.44
N ASN A 401 -14.32 14.03 -10.94
CA ASN A 401 -14.32 12.60 -10.58
C ASN A 401 -14.55 11.61 -11.74
N VAL A 402 -14.56 12.04 -13.02
CA VAL A 402 -14.73 11.17 -14.18
C VAL A 402 -13.49 11.22 -15.08
N VAL A 403 -12.92 10.05 -15.33
CA VAL A 403 -11.71 9.89 -16.14
C VAL A 403 -12.03 8.98 -17.34
N LEU A 404 -11.73 9.43 -18.55
CA LEU A 404 -11.71 8.63 -19.76
C LEU A 404 -10.28 8.13 -19.97
N GLY A 405 -10.11 6.82 -20.11
CA GLY A 405 -8.82 6.18 -20.41
C GLY A 405 -8.89 5.42 -21.72
N VAL A 406 -7.86 5.54 -22.56
CA VAL A 406 -7.71 4.77 -23.80
C VAL A 406 -6.28 4.27 -23.91
N ARG A 407 -6.08 2.97 -24.15
CA ARG A 407 -4.78 2.30 -24.23
C ARG A 407 -4.75 1.34 -25.43
N PRO A 408 -4.46 1.83 -26.64
CA PRO A 408 -4.23 0.98 -27.81
C PRO A 408 -2.87 0.27 -27.70
N GLN A 409 -2.80 -0.93 -28.28
CA GLN A 409 -1.59 -1.73 -28.47
C GLN A 409 -1.65 -2.43 -29.82
N TYR A 410 -0.57 -2.39 -30.58
CA TYR A 410 -0.47 -3.04 -31.88
C TYR A 410 0.58 -4.15 -31.84
N GLY A 411 0.18 -5.36 -32.19
CA GLY A 411 1.07 -6.51 -32.35
C GLY A 411 1.67 -6.51 -33.77
N ILE A 412 3.01 -6.61 -33.86
CA ILE A 412 3.69 -6.50 -35.15
C ILE A 412 3.54 -7.79 -35.96
N ASP A 413 3.69 -8.96 -35.31
CA ASP A 413 3.72 -10.23 -36.06
C ASP A 413 2.30 -10.73 -36.39
N ASP A 414 1.29 -10.45 -35.58
CA ASP A 414 -0.08 -10.83 -35.87
C ASP A 414 -0.89 -9.72 -36.58
N GLY A 415 -0.34 -8.50 -36.66
CA GLY A 415 -0.97 -7.37 -37.34
C GLY A 415 -2.28 -6.87 -36.71
N VAL A 416 -2.55 -7.18 -35.44
CA VAL A 416 -3.83 -6.90 -34.80
C VAL A 416 -3.71 -5.72 -33.82
N LEU A 417 -4.61 -4.74 -34.00
CA LEU A 417 -4.80 -3.66 -33.04
C LEU A 417 -5.70 -4.14 -31.91
N ARG A 418 -5.18 -4.11 -30.70
CA ARG A 418 -5.88 -4.38 -29.45
C ARG A 418 -5.89 -3.15 -28.56
N GLY A 419 -6.53 -3.21 -27.43
CA GLY A 419 -6.48 -2.13 -26.46
C GLY A 419 -7.65 -2.13 -25.49
N ALA A 420 -7.70 -1.10 -24.68
CA ALA A 420 -8.76 -0.88 -23.69
C ALA A 420 -9.22 0.57 -23.73
N ALA A 421 -10.53 0.77 -23.62
CA ALA A 421 -11.15 2.07 -23.37
C ALA A 421 -12.00 1.96 -22.10
N SER A 422 -12.00 2.99 -21.27
CA SER A 422 -12.82 2.99 -20.07
C SER A 422 -13.22 4.40 -19.65
N LEU A 423 -14.43 4.51 -19.11
CA LEU A 423 -14.93 5.70 -18.43
C LEU A 423 -15.15 5.33 -16.97
N GLU A 424 -14.42 5.97 -16.07
CA GLU A 424 -14.44 5.66 -14.66
C GLU A 424 -14.84 6.89 -13.83
N TRP A 425 -15.85 6.71 -12.99
CA TRP A 425 -16.23 7.65 -11.96
C TRP A 425 -15.74 7.16 -10.60
N GLN A 426 -15.18 8.07 -9.80
CA GLN A 426 -14.67 7.78 -8.47
C GLN A 426 -15.29 8.70 -7.42
N SER A 427 -15.76 8.14 -6.30
CA SER A 427 -16.23 8.91 -5.14
C SER A 427 -15.07 9.23 -4.20
N ALA A 428 -15.25 10.25 -3.37
CA ALA A 428 -14.32 10.58 -2.29
C ALA A 428 -14.14 9.43 -1.27
N ALA A 429 -15.17 8.59 -1.08
CA ALA A 429 -15.14 7.42 -0.20
C ALA A 429 -14.41 6.19 -0.80
N GLY A 430 -13.81 6.31 -1.99
CA GLY A 430 -13.06 5.24 -2.65
C GLY A 430 -13.90 4.24 -3.44
N MET A 431 -15.21 4.48 -3.60
CA MET A 431 -16.04 3.72 -4.53
C MET A 431 -15.73 4.16 -5.96
N ALA A 432 -15.62 3.21 -6.89
CA ALA A 432 -15.45 3.48 -8.32
C ALA A 432 -16.50 2.73 -9.13
N VAL A 433 -17.04 3.40 -10.15
CA VAL A 433 -17.91 2.80 -11.16
C VAL A 433 -17.24 2.98 -12.51
N ARG A 434 -17.07 1.90 -13.25
CA ARG A 434 -16.33 1.90 -14.51
C ARG A 434 -17.11 1.20 -15.60
N ALA A 435 -17.34 1.90 -16.71
CA ALA A 435 -17.73 1.31 -17.98
C ALA A 435 -16.45 1.04 -18.78
N PHE A 436 -16.37 -0.12 -19.42
CA PHE A 436 -15.17 -0.48 -20.17
C PHE A 436 -15.47 -1.28 -21.44
N GLY A 437 -14.58 -1.13 -22.42
CA GLY A 437 -14.46 -1.97 -23.58
C GLY A 437 -13.00 -2.42 -23.71
N ILE A 438 -12.77 -3.71 -23.91
CA ILE A 438 -11.43 -4.29 -24.05
C ILE A 438 -11.38 -5.23 -25.26
N HIS A 439 -10.25 -5.21 -25.94
CA HIS A 439 -9.80 -6.24 -26.86
C HIS A 439 -8.36 -6.56 -26.52
N THR A 440 -8.08 -7.75 -26.01
CA THR A 440 -6.76 -8.09 -25.46
C THR A 440 -6.46 -9.57 -25.62
N LEU A 441 -5.19 -9.94 -25.50
CA LEU A 441 -4.80 -11.30 -25.19
C LEU A 441 -4.99 -11.52 -23.69
N ALA A 442 -6.02 -12.27 -23.32
CA ALA A 442 -6.23 -12.72 -21.95
C ALA A 442 -5.39 -13.95 -21.67
N ASP A 443 -5.06 -14.17 -20.43
CA ASP A 443 -4.30 -15.32 -19.94
C ASP A 443 -5.23 -16.28 -19.21
N ALA A 444 -5.22 -17.56 -19.54
CA ALA A 444 -6.06 -18.57 -18.91
C ALA A 444 -5.70 -18.85 -17.43
N ARG A 445 -4.66 -18.26 -16.89
CA ARG A 445 -4.15 -18.49 -15.53
C ARG A 445 -4.65 -17.49 -14.51
N ASP A 446 -4.69 -17.92 -13.24
CA ASP A 446 -5.05 -17.06 -12.11
C ASP A 446 -3.97 -16.06 -11.71
N GLN A 447 -2.71 -16.39 -11.97
CA GLN A 447 -1.58 -15.59 -11.55
C GLN A 447 -0.42 -15.66 -12.53
N LEU A 448 0.38 -14.62 -12.55
CA LEU A 448 1.59 -14.58 -13.36
C LEU A 448 2.66 -15.54 -12.81
N GLU A 449 3.33 -16.26 -13.69
CA GLU A 449 4.48 -17.09 -13.37
C GLU A 449 5.82 -16.33 -13.48
N ARG A 450 5.84 -15.20 -14.19
CA ARG A 450 6.96 -14.27 -14.34
C ARG A 450 6.46 -12.83 -14.40
N SER A 451 7.32 -11.88 -14.07
CA SER A 451 7.05 -10.48 -14.39
C SER A 451 6.93 -10.29 -15.90
N ARG A 452 6.15 -9.31 -16.33
CA ARG A 452 5.90 -9.09 -17.77
C ARG A 452 7.16 -8.76 -18.55
N ILE A 453 8.11 -8.01 -17.93
CA ILE A 453 9.40 -7.70 -18.56
C ILE A 453 10.23 -8.96 -18.71
N VAL A 454 10.41 -9.76 -17.67
CA VAL A 454 11.18 -11.00 -17.74
C VAL A 454 10.53 -11.99 -18.70
N ASN A 455 9.19 -12.05 -18.74
CA ASN A 455 8.46 -12.84 -19.71
C ASN A 455 8.73 -12.39 -21.16
N SER A 456 8.73 -11.08 -21.41
CA SER A 456 9.02 -10.51 -22.73
C SER A 456 10.44 -10.86 -23.19
N LEU A 457 11.44 -10.73 -22.31
CA LEU A 457 12.82 -11.10 -22.61
C LEU A 457 12.97 -12.61 -22.84
N ALA A 458 12.39 -13.43 -21.95
CA ALA A 458 12.45 -14.90 -22.08
C ALA A 458 11.69 -15.41 -23.33
N SER A 459 10.60 -14.75 -23.66
CA SER A 459 9.83 -15.01 -24.89
C SER A 459 10.67 -14.69 -26.12
N GLN A 460 11.23 -13.48 -26.21
CA GLN A 460 12.04 -13.05 -27.35
C GLN A 460 13.30 -13.89 -27.55
N GLU A 461 14.04 -14.15 -26.49
CA GLU A 461 15.35 -14.78 -26.60
C GLU A 461 15.26 -16.31 -26.69
N PHE A 462 14.37 -16.94 -25.92
CA PHE A 462 14.39 -18.40 -25.72
C PHE A 462 13.08 -19.10 -26.12
N GLY A 463 12.11 -18.39 -26.67
CA GLY A 463 10.77 -18.95 -26.95
C GLY A 463 10.03 -19.41 -25.70
N SER A 464 10.42 -18.91 -24.53
CA SER A 464 9.85 -19.27 -23.24
C SER A 464 8.80 -18.27 -22.80
N ASP A 465 7.65 -18.29 -23.42
CA ASP A 465 6.49 -17.47 -23.05
C ASP A 465 5.70 -18.17 -21.94
N ALA A 466 5.59 -17.50 -20.79
CA ALA A 466 4.90 -18.00 -19.61
C ALA A 466 3.41 -17.65 -19.59
N THR A 467 2.79 -17.29 -20.69
CA THR A 467 1.35 -17.01 -20.81
C THR A 467 0.61 -18.14 -21.52
N GLU A 468 -0.71 -18.29 -21.27
CA GLU A 468 -1.61 -19.12 -22.08
C GLU A 468 -2.68 -18.22 -22.72
N PRO A 469 -2.30 -17.56 -23.82
CA PRO A 469 -3.10 -16.50 -24.40
C PRO A 469 -4.31 -17.03 -25.18
N TYR A 470 -5.42 -16.29 -25.07
CA TYR A 470 -6.56 -16.35 -25.96
C TYR A 470 -7.05 -14.93 -26.28
N ASP A 471 -7.72 -14.75 -27.42
CA ASP A 471 -8.26 -13.44 -27.80
C ASP A 471 -9.57 -13.18 -27.05
N LEU A 472 -9.61 -12.11 -26.30
CA LEU A 472 -10.75 -11.67 -25.49
C LEU A 472 -11.22 -10.30 -25.94
N GLN A 473 -12.48 -10.22 -26.34
CA GLN A 473 -13.22 -8.98 -26.52
C GLN A 473 -14.30 -8.91 -25.47
N ALA A 474 -14.40 -7.79 -24.75
CA ALA A 474 -15.41 -7.62 -23.71
C ALA A 474 -15.91 -6.18 -23.61
N VAL A 475 -17.20 -6.03 -23.33
CA VAL A 475 -17.82 -4.75 -22.99
C VAL A 475 -18.61 -4.94 -21.71
N GLY A 476 -18.40 -4.06 -20.72
CA GLY A 476 -19.00 -4.28 -19.41
C GLY A 476 -18.97 -3.09 -18.48
N LEU A 477 -19.47 -3.35 -17.28
CA LEU A 477 -19.51 -2.45 -16.15
C LEU A 477 -18.85 -3.09 -14.94
N SER A 478 -18.19 -2.31 -14.13
CA SER A 478 -17.68 -2.76 -12.81
C SER A 478 -17.91 -1.72 -11.74
N VAL A 479 -18.14 -2.21 -10.52
CA VAL A 479 -18.25 -1.40 -9.31
C VAL A 479 -17.22 -1.92 -8.32
N ALA A 480 -16.38 -1.02 -7.83
CA ALA A 480 -15.39 -1.34 -6.83
C ALA A 480 -15.60 -0.48 -5.58
N ALA A 481 -15.52 -1.08 -4.40
CA ALA A 481 -15.65 -0.38 -3.13
C ALA A 481 -14.74 -0.99 -2.05
N PRO A 482 -14.21 -0.19 -1.14
CA PRO A 482 -13.53 -0.70 0.05
C PRO A 482 -14.57 -1.17 1.07
N ALA A 483 -14.39 -2.38 1.62
CA ALA A 483 -15.20 -2.88 2.72
C ALA A 483 -14.39 -3.92 3.52
N ALA A 484 -14.48 -3.88 4.86
CA ALA A 484 -13.85 -4.85 5.76
C ALA A 484 -12.33 -5.04 5.52
N GLY A 485 -11.59 -3.96 5.28
CA GLY A 485 -10.14 -4.02 5.03
C GLY A 485 -9.72 -4.56 3.66
N ALA A 486 -10.70 -4.90 2.81
CA ALA A 486 -10.49 -5.40 1.45
C ALA A 486 -11.12 -4.45 0.43
N ARG A 487 -10.63 -4.51 -0.81
CA ARG A 487 -11.28 -3.90 -1.96
C ARG A 487 -12.07 -4.96 -2.70
N TRP A 488 -13.36 -4.74 -2.80
CA TRP A 488 -14.29 -5.60 -3.52
C TRP A 488 -14.61 -5.00 -4.89
N THR A 489 -14.60 -5.84 -5.90
CA THR A 489 -14.96 -5.45 -7.28
C THR A 489 -15.97 -6.43 -7.82
N LEU A 490 -17.14 -5.95 -8.17
CA LEU A 490 -18.16 -6.68 -8.91
C LEU A 490 -18.13 -6.20 -10.35
N SER A 491 -18.05 -7.11 -11.30
CA SER A 491 -18.08 -6.79 -12.73
C SER A 491 -19.07 -7.67 -13.49
N VAL A 492 -19.69 -7.11 -14.52
CA VAL A 492 -20.50 -7.81 -15.49
C VAL A 492 -20.07 -7.39 -16.89
N ALA A 493 -19.81 -8.35 -17.75
CA ALA A 493 -19.37 -8.11 -19.13
C ALA A 493 -19.97 -9.11 -20.10
N GLN A 494 -20.31 -8.66 -21.31
CA GLN A 494 -20.49 -9.53 -22.45
C GLN A 494 -19.12 -9.77 -23.07
N GLU A 495 -18.71 -11.03 -23.13
CA GLU A 495 -17.40 -11.43 -23.61
C GLU A 495 -17.50 -12.18 -24.93
N ARG A 496 -16.39 -12.22 -25.66
CA ARG A 496 -16.19 -13.04 -26.84
C ARG A 496 -14.79 -13.63 -26.79
N HIS A 497 -14.70 -14.95 -26.72
CA HIS A 497 -13.44 -15.69 -26.65
C HIS A 497 -13.12 -16.31 -28.00
N ARG A 498 -11.83 -16.32 -28.37
CA ARG A 498 -11.34 -17.00 -29.59
C ARG A 498 -9.95 -17.59 -29.33
N ALA A 499 -9.66 -18.69 -30.00
CA ALA A 499 -8.29 -19.23 -30.03
C ALA A 499 -7.38 -18.27 -30.82
N VAL A 500 -6.11 -18.30 -30.47
CA VAL A 500 -5.04 -17.59 -31.18
C VAL A 500 -3.96 -18.57 -31.63
N THR A 501 -3.19 -18.17 -32.63
CA THR A 501 -2.07 -18.95 -33.18
C THR A 501 -0.74 -18.25 -32.86
N VAL A 502 0.33 -19.02 -32.85
CA VAL A 502 1.69 -18.48 -32.71
C VAL A 502 2.13 -17.85 -34.02
N HIS A 503 2.46 -16.57 -34.02
CA HIS A 503 2.96 -15.83 -35.17
C HIS A 503 4.43 -15.45 -35.02
N ALA A 504 4.87 -15.21 -33.79
CA ALA A 504 6.23 -14.76 -33.48
C ALA A 504 7.28 -15.86 -33.64
N ARG A 505 8.54 -15.45 -33.79
CA ARG A 505 9.70 -16.33 -33.82
C ARG A 505 10.71 -15.86 -32.78
N PRO A 506 11.17 -16.74 -31.87
CA PRO A 506 12.18 -16.38 -30.90
C PRO A 506 13.57 -16.36 -31.54
N ALA A 507 14.54 -15.70 -30.88
CA ALA A 507 15.94 -15.72 -31.33
C ALA A 507 16.55 -17.14 -31.25
N LEU A 508 16.20 -17.87 -30.18
CA LEU A 508 16.67 -19.25 -29.95
C LEU A 508 15.47 -20.14 -29.58
N GLY A 509 15.48 -21.38 -30.09
CA GLY A 509 14.43 -22.37 -29.78
C GLY A 509 13.15 -22.19 -30.59
N THR A 510 12.03 -22.66 -30.03
CA THR A 510 10.70 -22.58 -30.63
C THR A 510 9.66 -22.34 -29.56
N TYR A 511 8.60 -21.64 -29.88
CA TYR A 511 7.47 -21.50 -28.97
C TYR A 511 6.66 -22.79 -28.85
N ALA A 512 6.14 -23.03 -27.65
CA ALA A 512 5.09 -24.01 -27.44
C ALA A 512 3.79 -23.51 -28.11
N PRO A 513 2.93 -24.42 -28.60
CA PRO A 513 1.61 -24.04 -29.12
C PRO A 513 0.75 -23.38 -28.04
N THR A 514 -0.20 -22.54 -28.45
CA THR A 514 -1.19 -21.96 -27.55
C THR A 514 -2.23 -23.02 -27.15
N ILE A 515 -2.95 -22.79 -26.07
CA ILE A 515 -4.14 -23.60 -25.75
C ILE A 515 -5.17 -23.45 -26.88
N HIS A 516 -5.88 -24.53 -27.18
CA HIS A 516 -7.03 -24.46 -28.07
C HIS A 516 -8.23 -23.87 -27.32
N ALA A 517 -8.21 -22.55 -27.10
CA ALA A 517 -9.31 -21.86 -26.48
C ALA A 517 -10.59 -22.07 -27.29
N GLN A 518 -11.68 -22.39 -26.62
CA GLN A 518 -12.96 -22.58 -27.25
C GLN A 518 -13.58 -21.22 -27.62
N ALA A 519 -14.07 -21.10 -28.83
CA ALA A 519 -14.78 -19.91 -29.32
C ALA A 519 -16.20 -19.91 -28.73
N TYR A 520 -16.55 -18.92 -27.96
CA TYR A 520 -17.90 -18.71 -27.41
C TYR A 520 -18.09 -17.26 -26.92
N SER A 521 -19.34 -16.89 -26.57
CA SER A 521 -19.68 -15.51 -26.25
C SER A 521 -20.51 -15.40 -24.97
N PRO A 522 -19.91 -15.66 -23.79
CA PRO A 522 -20.63 -15.70 -22.52
C PRO A 522 -20.91 -14.30 -21.96
N LEU A 523 -21.98 -14.21 -21.18
CA LEU A 523 -22.11 -13.20 -20.14
C LEU A 523 -21.25 -13.62 -18.94
N HIS A 524 -20.30 -12.78 -18.55
CA HIS A 524 -19.39 -13.02 -17.43
C HIS A 524 -19.76 -12.13 -16.24
N LEU A 525 -20.03 -12.75 -15.10
CA LEU A 525 -20.18 -12.09 -13.80
C LEU A 525 -19.00 -12.47 -12.93
N SER A 526 -18.26 -11.49 -12.40
CA SER A 526 -17.10 -11.71 -11.54
C SER A 526 -17.21 -10.89 -10.26
N LEU A 527 -16.94 -11.53 -9.12
CA LEU A 527 -16.78 -10.89 -7.82
C LEU A 527 -15.37 -11.17 -7.31
N ARG A 528 -14.56 -10.12 -7.19
CA ARG A 528 -13.21 -10.20 -6.67
C ARG A 528 -13.08 -9.42 -5.37
N GLY A 529 -12.49 -10.04 -4.35
CA GLY A 529 -12.05 -9.40 -3.12
C GLY A 529 -10.55 -9.55 -2.95
N ALA A 530 -9.86 -8.48 -2.60
CA ALA A 530 -8.44 -8.52 -2.32
C ALA A 530 -8.12 -7.62 -1.13
N HIS A 531 -7.35 -8.13 -0.18
CA HIS A 531 -6.79 -7.31 0.88
C HIS A 531 -5.89 -6.24 0.25
N ALA A 532 -6.12 -5.03 0.68
CA ALA A 532 -5.36 -3.90 0.20
C ALA A 532 -3.98 -3.81 0.87
N ALA A 533 -3.84 -4.32 2.09
CA ALA A 533 -2.60 -4.40 2.86
C ALA A 533 -2.55 -5.74 3.62
N PRO A 534 -1.37 -6.24 4.00
CA PRO A 534 -1.29 -7.34 4.93
C PRO A 534 -2.05 -7.04 6.22
N VAL A 535 -2.82 -8.00 6.70
CA VAL A 535 -3.50 -7.92 7.99
C VAL A 535 -2.63 -8.61 9.02
N SER A 536 -2.12 -7.87 9.99
CA SER A 536 -1.32 -8.43 11.08
C SER A 536 -2.24 -9.03 12.14
N TRP A 537 -2.09 -10.33 12.40
CA TRP A 537 -2.84 -11.05 13.42
C TRP A 537 -1.93 -12.06 14.13
N GLY A 538 -1.79 -11.93 15.46
CA GLY A 538 -1.00 -12.86 16.28
C GLY A 538 0.48 -12.98 15.87
N GLY A 539 1.10 -11.92 15.30
CA GLY A 539 2.47 -11.93 14.79
C GLY A 539 2.62 -12.55 13.40
N PHE A 540 1.50 -12.79 12.71
CA PHE A 540 1.46 -13.18 11.30
C PHE A 540 0.95 -12.01 10.47
N ASP A 541 1.56 -11.78 9.32
CA ASP A 541 1.09 -10.86 8.29
C ASP A 541 0.41 -11.66 7.18
N VAL A 542 -0.88 -11.40 6.96
CA VAL A 542 -1.71 -12.17 6.03
C VAL A 542 -2.18 -11.28 4.89
N THR A 543 -1.89 -11.69 3.66
CA THR A 543 -2.45 -11.11 2.45
C THR A 543 -3.31 -12.14 1.74
N ALA A 544 -4.55 -11.78 1.39
CA ALA A 544 -5.47 -12.67 0.72
C ALA A 544 -6.19 -11.99 -0.44
N SER A 545 -6.43 -12.76 -1.49
CA SER A 545 -7.33 -12.39 -2.57
C SER A 545 -8.17 -13.59 -2.97
N ALA A 546 -9.43 -13.34 -3.33
CA ALA A 546 -10.34 -14.36 -3.81
C ALA A 546 -11.17 -13.80 -4.98
N GLN A 547 -11.54 -14.68 -5.89
CA GLN A 547 -12.36 -14.35 -7.04
C GLN A 547 -13.38 -15.46 -7.29
N LEU A 548 -14.61 -15.04 -7.60
CA LEU A 548 -15.72 -15.90 -8.01
C LEU A 548 -16.17 -15.45 -9.39
N ASP A 549 -16.20 -16.35 -10.33
CA ASP A 549 -16.60 -16.12 -11.71
C ASP A 549 -17.76 -17.02 -12.08
N TRP A 550 -18.66 -16.50 -12.89
CA TRP A 550 -19.74 -17.22 -13.51
C TRP A 550 -19.88 -16.77 -14.97
N TRP A 551 -19.74 -17.74 -15.87
CA TRP A 551 -19.98 -17.53 -17.30
C TRP A 551 -21.28 -18.20 -17.69
N HIS A 552 -22.10 -17.48 -18.42
CA HIS A 552 -23.36 -17.96 -18.98
C HIS A 552 -23.41 -17.68 -20.48
N ASP A 553 -23.50 -18.72 -21.30
CA ASP A 553 -23.72 -18.61 -22.73
C ASP A 553 -25.12 -19.15 -23.07
N ALA A 554 -26.02 -18.26 -23.53
CA ALA A 554 -27.39 -18.61 -23.89
C ALA A 554 -27.46 -19.45 -25.19
N ASN A 555 -26.38 -19.41 -26.00
CA ASN A 555 -26.29 -20.13 -27.29
C ASN A 555 -24.96 -20.90 -27.38
N PRO A 556 -24.71 -21.89 -26.52
CA PRO A 556 -23.52 -22.71 -26.65
C PRO A 556 -23.53 -23.35 -28.04
N GLY A 557 -22.43 -23.10 -28.77
CA GLY A 557 -22.35 -23.41 -30.21
C GLY A 557 -22.80 -24.85 -30.50
N ARG A 558 -23.44 -25.05 -31.66
CA ARG A 558 -23.79 -26.38 -32.13
C ARG A 558 -22.60 -27.01 -32.83
N CYS A 559 -22.36 -28.30 -32.56
CA CYS A 559 -21.39 -29.04 -33.36
C CYS A 559 -21.77 -29.00 -34.84
N PRO A 560 -20.82 -28.73 -35.75
CA PRO A 560 -21.10 -28.80 -37.19
C PRO A 560 -21.63 -30.19 -37.55
N ALA A 561 -22.71 -30.21 -38.30
CA ALA A 561 -23.28 -31.46 -38.77
C ALA A 561 -22.27 -32.18 -39.69
N GLY A 562 -21.93 -33.44 -39.39
CA GLY A 562 -21.04 -34.27 -40.22
C GLY A 562 -19.66 -34.60 -39.61
N ILE A 563 -19.32 -34.14 -38.39
CA ILE A 563 -18.12 -34.56 -37.70
C ILE A 563 -18.43 -35.81 -36.84
N MET A 564 -17.82 -36.96 -37.19
CA MET A 564 -17.98 -38.22 -36.48
C MET A 564 -17.20 -38.34 -35.17
N GLU A 565 -16.45 -37.33 -34.77
CA GLU A 565 -15.78 -37.30 -33.44
C GLU A 565 -16.71 -36.62 -32.41
N PRO A 566 -16.63 -37.01 -31.13
CA PRO A 566 -17.44 -36.36 -30.11
C PRO A 566 -17.03 -34.91 -29.99
N CYS A 567 -17.80 -34.03 -30.62
CA CYS A 567 -17.66 -32.60 -30.48
C CYS A 567 -18.04 -32.21 -29.05
N THR A 568 -17.05 -31.83 -28.25
CA THR A 568 -17.27 -31.34 -26.92
C THR A 568 -17.62 -29.87 -26.97
N LEU A 569 -18.87 -29.55 -26.66
CA LEU A 569 -19.31 -28.15 -26.52
C LEU A 569 -18.89 -27.56 -25.17
N ALA A 570 -18.59 -26.24 -25.17
CA ALA A 570 -18.49 -25.52 -23.92
C ALA A 570 -19.81 -25.63 -23.15
N ALA A 571 -19.70 -25.72 -21.84
CA ALA A 571 -20.86 -25.68 -20.98
C ALA A 571 -21.59 -24.35 -21.12
N ALA A 572 -22.93 -24.36 -21.13
CA ALA A 572 -23.71 -23.14 -21.10
C ALA A 572 -23.50 -22.34 -19.80
N ASN A 573 -23.17 -23.02 -18.73
CA ASN A 573 -22.88 -22.41 -17.43
C ASN A 573 -21.61 -23.00 -16.83
N THR A 574 -20.63 -22.13 -16.59
CA THR A 574 -19.41 -22.47 -15.86
C THR A 574 -19.28 -21.59 -14.61
N ARG A 575 -18.89 -22.16 -13.50
CA ARG A 575 -18.59 -21.46 -12.26
C ARG A 575 -17.17 -21.77 -11.84
N ARG A 576 -16.44 -20.73 -11.44
CA ARG A 576 -15.07 -20.86 -11.00
C ARG A 576 -14.87 -20.07 -9.71
N ALA A 577 -14.08 -20.63 -8.79
CA ALA A 577 -13.59 -19.94 -7.62
C ALA A 577 -12.08 -20.07 -7.55
N SER A 578 -11.39 -18.99 -7.24
CA SER A 578 -9.95 -18.99 -7.00
C SER A 578 -9.59 -18.15 -5.79
N ALA A 579 -8.50 -18.52 -5.10
CA ALA A 579 -7.99 -17.79 -3.94
C ALA A 579 -6.47 -17.90 -3.86
N ILE A 580 -5.85 -16.81 -3.44
CA ILE A 580 -4.42 -16.75 -3.12
C ILE A 580 -4.29 -16.19 -1.72
N VAL A 581 -3.58 -16.91 -0.85
CA VAL A 581 -3.29 -16.48 0.53
C VAL A 581 -1.79 -16.57 0.75
N GLU A 582 -1.21 -15.48 1.22
CA GLU A 582 0.18 -15.40 1.63
C GLU A 582 0.26 -15.02 3.11
N VAL A 583 1.03 -15.79 3.86
CA VAL A 583 1.22 -15.61 5.31
C VAL A 583 2.71 -15.48 5.56
N GLU A 584 3.11 -14.40 6.21
CA GLU A 584 4.49 -14.16 6.61
C GLU A 584 4.61 -14.10 8.14
N ARG A 585 5.75 -14.58 8.66
CA ARG A 585 6.07 -14.49 10.08
C ARG A 585 7.56 -14.33 10.31
N GLY A 586 7.95 -13.29 11.03
CA GLY A 586 9.31 -13.14 11.53
C GLY A 586 9.59 -14.10 12.69
N ILE A 587 10.72 -14.81 12.63
CA ILE A 587 11.21 -15.72 13.67
C ILE A 587 12.68 -15.37 13.95
N GLY A 588 12.91 -14.41 14.83
CA GLY A 588 14.24 -13.83 15.04
C GLY A 588 14.78 -13.22 13.73
N PRO A 589 15.97 -13.62 13.24
CA PRO A 589 16.52 -13.11 11.98
C PRO A 589 15.90 -13.77 10.72
N LEU A 590 15.02 -14.77 10.91
CA LEU A 590 14.42 -15.52 9.83
C LEU A 590 13.05 -14.99 9.49
N LEU A 591 12.62 -15.13 8.22
CA LEU A 591 11.27 -14.87 7.76
C LEU A 591 10.69 -16.14 7.16
N ALA A 592 9.65 -16.68 7.80
CA ALA A 592 8.87 -17.79 7.27
C ALA A 592 7.75 -17.23 6.37
N VAL A 593 7.63 -17.77 5.16
CA VAL A 593 6.61 -17.38 4.17
C VAL A 593 5.86 -18.60 3.72
N SER A 594 4.54 -18.57 3.79
CA SER A 594 3.64 -19.61 3.32
C SER A 594 2.72 -19.02 2.27
N ARG A 595 2.66 -19.62 1.08
CA ARG A 595 1.79 -19.19 -0.01
C ARG A 595 0.93 -20.34 -0.49
N THR A 596 -0.37 -20.14 -0.46
CA THR A 596 -1.39 -21.05 -0.94
C THR A 596 -2.09 -20.42 -2.15
N SER A 597 -2.20 -21.16 -3.23
CA SER A 597 -3.01 -20.80 -4.39
C SER A 597 -3.97 -21.94 -4.66
N ALA A 598 -5.26 -21.69 -4.67
CA ALA A 598 -6.29 -22.70 -4.87
C ALA A 598 -7.28 -22.23 -5.93
N ALA A 599 -7.73 -23.14 -6.77
CA ALA A 599 -8.78 -22.87 -7.73
C ALA A 599 -9.64 -24.12 -7.97
N LEU A 600 -10.89 -23.90 -8.30
CA LEU A 600 -11.85 -24.92 -8.72
C LEU A 600 -12.76 -24.36 -9.81
N VAL A 601 -13.12 -25.20 -10.77
CA VAL A 601 -14.07 -24.89 -11.83
C VAL A 601 -15.03 -26.05 -12.03
N ALA A 602 -16.27 -25.76 -12.30
CA ALA A 602 -17.31 -26.74 -12.59
C ALA A 602 -18.29 -26.23 -13.64
N ALA A 603 -18.62 -27.09 -14.58
CA ALA A 603 -19.79 -26.93 -15.42
C ALA A 603 -21.04 -27.34 -14.64
N THR A 604 -22.13 -26.59 -14.78
CA THR A 604 -23.41 -26.89 -14.09
C THR A 604 -24.42 -27.60 -14.99
N ASP A 605 -24.04 -27.84 -16.22
CA ASP A 605 -24.79 -28.58 -17.23
C ASP A 605 -23.92 -29.72 -17.82
N HIS A 606 -24.42 -30.45 -18.78
CA HIS A 606 -23.72 -31.59 -19.39
C HIS A 606 -22.59 -31.23 -20.34
N GLY A 607 -22.25 -29.93 -20.46
CA GLY A 607 -21.14 -29.45 -21.28
C GLY A 607 -19.79 -29.64 -20.61
N THR A 608 -18.72 -29.39 -21.35
CA THR A 608 -17.34 -29.42 -20.84
C THR A 608 -16.90 -28.01 -20.49
N VAL A 609 -16.07 -27.89 -19.46
CA VAL A 609 -15.40 -26.62 -19.11
C VAL A 609 -14.48 -26.23 -20.25
N ALA A 610 -14.60 -24.98 -20.73
CA ALA A 610 -13.75 -24.47 -21.79
C ALA A 610 -12.27 -24.49 -21.38
N PRO A 611 -11.32 -24.84 -22.25
CA PRO A 611 -9.89 -24.94 -21.91
C PRO A 611 -9.33 -23.70 -21.24
N GLN A 612 -9.76 -22.50 -21.65
CA GLN A 612 -9.32 -21.23 -21.07
C GLN A 612 -9.85 -20.96 -19.66
N GLU A 613 -10.81 -21.76 -19.16
CA GLU A 613 -11.38 -21.61 -17.81
C GLU A 613 -10.85 -22.69 -16.83
N LEU A 614 -10.08 -23.67 -17.32
CA LEU A 614 -9.49 -24.72 -16.51
C LEU A 614 -8.48 -24.15 -15.49
N VAL A 615 -8.10 -24.99 -14.52
CA VAL A 615 -7.10 -24.66 -13.50
C VAL A 615 -5.72 -25.10 -13.98
N TYR A 616 -4.78 -24.17 -14.05
CA TYR A 616 -3.42 -24.39 -14.53
C TYR A 616 -2.40 -24.15 -13.42
N PHE A 617 -1.49 -25.10 -13.22
CA PHE A 617 -0.30 -24.97 -12.40
C PHE A 617 0.94 -25.35 -13.22
N GLY A 618 2.11 -24.91 -12.78
CA GLY A 618 3.40 -25.16 -13.45
C GLY A 618 4.15 -23.87 -13.68
N GLY A 619 5.44 -23.91 -13.42
CA GLY A 619 6.31 -22.76 -13.50
C GLY A 619 6.83 -22.29 -12.15
N PRO A 620 7.66 -21.23 -12.13
CA PRO A 620 8.41 -20.81 -10.93
C PRO A 620 7.58 -20.46 -9.71
N VAL A 621 6.32 -20.07 -9.93
CA VAL A 621 5.45 -19.57 -8.86
C VAL A 621 4.56 -20.66 -8.30
N THR A 622 3.83 -21.36 -9.15
CA THR A 622 2.81 -22.32 -8.71
C THR A 622 3.31 -23.74 -8.58
N ALA A 623 4.27 -24.17 -9.44
CA ALA A 623 4.84 -25.52 -9.37
C ALA A 623 6.31 -25.50 -9.85
N PRO A 624 7.25 -24.95 -9.07
CA PRO A 624 8.66 -24.95 -9.45
C PRO A 624 9.16 -26.39 -9.63
N GLY A 625 9.95 -26.62 -10.67
CA GLY A 625 10.41 -27.96 -11.02
C GLY A 625 9.49 -28.73 -11.97
N TYR A 626 8.36 -28.15 -12.39
CA TYR A 626 7.47 -28.70 -13.43
C TYR A 626 7.35 -27.75 -14.62
N ALA A 627 6.90 -28.29 -15.74
CA ALA A 627 6.74 -27.49 -16.96
C ALA A 627 5.74 -26.34 -16.73
N LEU A 628 5.94 -25.24 -17.42
CA LEU A 628 4.94 -24.17 -17.49
C LEU A 628 3.61 -24.77 -17.93
N HIS A 629 2.56 -24.59 -17.13
CA HIS A 629 1.19 -25.07 -17.37
C HIS A 629 1.09 -26.59 -17.64
N GLY A 630 2.10 -27.36 -17.23
CA GLY A 630 2.09 -28.80 -17.40
C GLY A 630 1.10 -29.57 -16.52
N LEU A 631 0.51 -28.90 -15.52
CA LEU A 631 -0.43 -29.46 -14.58
C LEU A 631 -1.81 -28.80 -14.77
N VAL A 632 -2.77 -29.51 -15.35
CA VAL A 632 -4.08 -28.97 -15.72
C VAL A 632 -5.19 -29.84 -15.14
N GLY A 633 -6.19 -29.21 -14.55
CA GLY A 633 -7.33 -29.90 -13.94
C GLY A 633 -8.56 -29.02 -13.74
N THR A 634 -9.57 -29.56 -13.09
CA THR A 634 -10.79 -28.82 -12.72
C THR A 634 -10.72 -28.25 -11.32
N ARG A 635 -9.86 -28.77 -10.46
CA ARG A 635 -9.60 -28.24 -9.12
C ARG A 635 -8.18 -28.57 -8.67
N GLY A 636 -7.58 -27.64 -7.95
CA GLY A 636 -6.23 -27.87 -7.45
C GLY A 636 -5.81 -26.83 -6.43
N VAL A 637 -4.76 -27.18 -5.70
CA VAL A 637 -4.12 -26.35 -4.68
C VAL A 637 -2.61 -26.45 -4.85
N SER A 638 -1.94 -25.33 -4.88
CA SER A 638 -0.48 -25.20 -4.75
C SER A 638 -0.14 -24.59 -3.41
N GLN A 639 0.68 -25.29 -2.63
CA GLN A 639 1.18 -24.84 -1.33
C GLN A 639 2.69 -24.74 -1.36
N ARG A 640 3.24 -23.53 -1.15
CA ARG A 640 4.67 -23.26 -1.00
C ARG A 640 4.96 -22.81 0.41
N VAL A 641 5.97 -23.38 1.03
CA VAL A 641 6.53 -22.96 2.31
C VAL A 641 8.01 -22.66 2.10
N GLU A 642 8.43 -21.49 2.53
CA GLU A 642 9.75 -20.92 2.31
C GLU A 642 10.29 -20.33 3.62
N LEU A 643 11.58 -20.53 3.89
CA LEU A 643 12.27 -19.91 5.02
C LEU A 643 13.39 -19.02 4.49
N ARG A 644 13.28 -17.70 4.71
CA ARG A 644 14.30 -16.72 4.28
C ARG A 644 15.27 -16.44 5.42
N ALA A 645 16.55 -16.60 5.16
CA ALA A 645 17.64 -16.37 6.10
C ALA A 645 18.65 -15.37 5.53
N PRO A 646 19.10 -14.35 6.28
CA PRO A 646 20.11 -13.43 5.82
C PRO A 646 21.49 -14.12 5.75
N ILE A 647 22.22 -13.86 4.68
CA ILE A 647 23.59 -14.31 4.48
C ILE A 647 24.49 -13.15 4.05
N PRO A 648 25.80 -13.16 4.39
CA PRO A 648 26.75 -12.18 3.85
C PRO A 648 26.79 -12.25 2.32
N PHE A 649 26.84 -11.08 1.68
CA PHE A 649 26.89 -10.96 0.22
C PHE A 649 27.76 -9.77 -0.19
N TYR A 650 28.04 -9.62 -1.49
CA TYR A 650 28.86 -8.53 -2.00
C TYR A 650 28.09 -7.20 -1.97
N GLY A 651 28.67 -6.22 -1.25
CA GLY A 651 28.21 -4.83 -1.30
C GLY A 651 29.08 -4.01 -2.24
N PHE A 652 28.46 -3.29 -3.18
CA PHE A 652 29.15 -2.43 -4.13
C PHE A 652 28.48 -1.05 -4.22
N SER A 653 29.26 -0.06 -4.66
CA SER A 653 28.74 1.31 -4.81
C SER A 653 27.94 1.42 -6.09
N LEU A 654 26.78 2.07 -5.98
CA LEU A 654 25.88 2.42 -7.09
C LEU A 654 25.98 3.92 -7.48
N GLY A 655 27.06 4.57 -7.07
CA GLY A 655 27.25 6.01 -7.30
C GLY A 655 26.21 6.85 -6.54
N THR A 656 25.46 7.68 -7.26
CA THR A 656 24.43 8.54 -6.71
C THR A 656 23.27 7.75 -6.08
N PHE A 657 23.04 6.50 -6.50
CA PHE A 657 21.98 5.62 -6.00
C PHE A 657 22.33 4.90 -4.68
N GLY A 658 23.46 5.23 -4.06
CA GLY A 658 23.87 4.67 -2.78
C GLY A 658 24.77 3.46 -2.90
N ARG A 659 24.68 2.53 -1.93
CA ARG A 659 25.48 1.31 -1.89
C ARG A 659 24.57 0.10 -1.78
N ALA A 660 24.81 -0.92 -2.62
CA ALA A 660 24.11 -2.20 -2.50
C ALA A 660 24.43 -2.83 -1.13
N PRO A 661 23.43 -3.41 -0.44
CA PRO A 661 23.64 -4.09 0.83
C PRO A 661 24.66 -5.23 0.69
N ALA A 662 25.52 -5.39 1.69
CA ALA A 662 26.43 -6.53 1.78
C ALA A 662 25.72 -7.78 2.35
N GLN A 663 24.45 -7.94 2.06
CA GLN A 663 23.61 -9.04 2.51
C GLN A 663 22.68 -9.49 1.37
N ALA A 664 22.41 -10.79 1.34
CA ALA A 664 21.36 -11.41 0.55
C ALA A 664 20.52 -12.32 1.44
N LEU A 665 19.39 -12.80 0.96
CA LEU A 665 18.58 -13.80 1.64
C LEU A 665 18.69 -15.13 0.88
N ILE A 666 19.06 -16.19 1.58
CA ILE A 666 18.87 -17.54 1.07
C ILE A 666 17.48 -18.02 1.49
N ALA A 667 16.79 -18.69 0.57
CA ALA A 667 15.38 -19.01 0.69
C ALA A 667 15.10 -20.47 0.27
N PRO A 668 15.47 -21.48 1.07
CA PRO A 668 15.04 -22.85 0.82
C PRO A 668 13.53 -22.95 0.91
N PHE A 669 12.93 -23.77 0.01
CA PHE A 669 11.48 -23.96 -0.03
C PHE A 669 11.08 -25.37 -0.43
N VAL A 670 9.89 -25.72 -0.02
CA VAL A 670 9.14 -26.90 -0.46
C VAL A 670 7.85 -26.42 -1.10
N ASN A 671 7.46 -27.01 -2.21
CA ASN A 671 6.17 -26.75 -2.85
C ASN A 671 5.47 -28.08 -3.15
N VAL A 672 4.15 -28.13 -2.95
CA VAL A 672 3.32 -29.29 -3.28
C VAL A 672 2.10 -28.79 -4.05
N VAL A 673 1.85 -29.37 -5.21
CA VAL A 673 0.60 -29.19 -5.94
C VAL A 673 -0.26 -30.44 -5.76
N ALA A 674 -1.49 -30.26 -5.31
CA ALA A 674 -2.54 -31.27 -5.33
C ALA A 674 -3.52 -30.90 -6.45
N LEU A 675 -3.79 -31.81 -7.38
CA LEU A 675 -4.60 -31.54 -8.56
C LEU A 675 -5.50 -32.76 -8.88
N ASP A 676 -6.76 -32.50 -9.19
CA ASP A 676 -7.62 -33.49 -9.81
C ASP A 676 -7.44 -33.45 -11.33
N PRO A 677 -6.93 -34.53 -11.95
CA PRO A 677 -6.68 -34.56 -13.37
C PRO A 677 -8.00 -34.56 -14.17
N LEU A 678 -7.92 -34.10 -15.41
CA LEU A 678 -9.04 -34.14 -16.33
C LEU A 678 -9.42 -35.57 -16.71
N ALA A 679 -10.70 -35.83 -16.95
CA ALA A 679 -11.20 -37.13 -17.39
C ALA A 679 -10.71 -37.49 -18.81
N ALA A 680 -10.41 -36.48 -19.66
CA ALA A 680 -9.82 -36.66 -20.99
C ALA A 680 -8.52 -35.85 -21.11
N PRO A 681 -7.44 -36.36 -21.71
CA PRO A 681 -6.22 -35.59 -21.86
C PRO A 681 -6.46 -34.46 -22.87
N LEU A 682 -6.21 -33.21 -22.42
CA LEU A 682 -5.86 -32.16 -23.37
C LEU A 682 -4.48 -32.53 -23.94
N PRO A 683 -4.21 -32.25 -25.21
CA PRO A 683 -2.86 -32.38 -25.75
C PRO A 683 -1.97 -31.32 -25.11
N ALA A 684 -1.46 -31.64 -23.92
CA ALA A 684 -0.49 -30.83 -23.21
C ALA A 684 0.91 -31.37 -23.50
N PRO A 685 1.90 -30.52 -23.82
CA PRO A 685 3.27 -30.96 -23.91
C PRO A 685 3.76 -31.34 -22.52
N GLY A 686 3.96 -32.65 -22.26
CA GLY A 686 4.49 -33.19 -21.02
C GLY A 686 3.48 -34.07 -20.27
N GLY A 687 3.01 -35.14 -20.90
CA GLY A 687 1.99 -36.06 -20.41
C GLY A 687 2.16 -36.47 -18.93
N VAL A 688 1.33 -35.92 -18.07
CA VAL A 688 1.15 -36.36 -16.70
C VAL A 688 0.14 -37.52 -16.72
N THR A 689 0.54 -38.69 -16.24
CA THR A 689 -0.33 -39.85 -16.19
C THR A 689 -1.50 -39.62 -15.22
N ARG A 690 -2.68 -40.10 -15.57
CA ARG A 690 -3.96 -39.94 -14.84
C ARG A 690 -3.95 -40.39 -13.37
N GLU A 691 -2.91 -41.06 -12.92
CA GLU A 691 -2.84 -41.67 -11.57
C GLU A 691 -2.21 -40.74 -10.51
N GLN A 692 -1.45 -39.75 -10.94
CA GLN A 692 -0.74 -38.88 -10.00
C GLN A 692 -1.57 -37.64 -9.65
N ARG A 693 -1.82 -37.46 -8.35
CA ARG A 693 -2.57 -36.30 -7.82
C ARG A 693 -1.73 -35.31 -7.05
N LEU A 694 -0.50 -35.70 -6.68
CA LEU A 694 0.43 -34.88 -5.88
C LEU A 694 1.74 -34.67 -6.63
N PHE A 695 2.17 -33.42 -6.73
CA PHE A 695 3.37 -33.00 -7.45
C PHE A 695 4.27 -32.19 -6.50
N PRO A 696 5.06 -32.85 -5.65
CA PRO A 696 6.00 -32.20 -4.76
C PRO A 696 7.24 -31.71 -5.51
N SER A 697 7.81 -30.61 -5.02
CA SER A 697 9.11 -30.08 -5.47
C SER A 697 9.85 -29.44 -4.31
N VAL A 698 11.17 -29.35 -4.45
CA VAL A 698 12.06 -28.69 -3.52
C VAL A 698 12.95 -27.72 -4.29
N GLY A 699 13.39 -26.66 -3.63
CA GLY A 699 14.25 -25.69 -4.26
C GLY A 699 14.91 -24.75 -3.26
N VAL A 700 15.76 -23.91 -3.81
CA VAL A 700 16.42 -22.83 -3.06
C VAL A 700 16.39 -21.56 -3.89
N GLY A 701 16.05 -20.45 -3.25
CA GLY A 701 16.10 -19.10 -3.78
C GLY A 701 17.27 -18.31 -3.22
N LEU A 702 17.80 -17.38 -3.99
CA LEU A 702 18.69 -16.31 -3.56
C LEU A 702 18.00 -14.98 -3.89
N ILE A 703 17.79 -14.17 -2.86
CA ILE A 703 17.19 -12.84 -3.00
C ILE A 703 18.28 -11.82 -2.67
N SER A 704 18.62 -10.96 -3.60
CA SER A 704 19.75 -10.03 -3.50
C SER A 704 19.39 -8.64 -3.99
N PHE A 705 20.34 -7.71 -3.94
CA PHE A 705 20.20 -6.38 -4.48
C PHE A 705 18.95 -5.65 -3.96
N PHE A 706 18.96 -5.31 -2.64
CA PHE A 706 17.82 -4.67 -1.95
C PHE A 706 16.54 -5.53 -1.92
N GLY A 707 16.64 -6.84 -2.11
CA GLY A 707 15.46 -7.70 -2.25
C GLY A 707 14.80 -7.65 -3.63
N LEU A 708 15.38 -6.92 -4.60
CA LEU A 708 14.81 -6.71 -5.94
C LEU A 708 15.00 -7.89 -6.87
N VAL A 709 16.11 -8.61 -6.77
CA VAL A 709 16.46 -9.70 -7.70
C VAL A 709 16.33 -11.03 -6.98
N ARG A 710 15.60 -11.96 -7.58
CA ARG A 710 15.41 -13.32 -7.08
C ARG A 710 15.84 -14.34 -8.12
N VAL A 711 16.66 -15.28 -7.70
CA VAL A 711 17.08 -16.44 -8.47
C VAL A 711 16.62 -17.69 -7.74
N ASP A 712 15.84 -18.56 -8.39
CA ASP A 712 15.42 -19.84 -7.84
C ASP A 712 15.96 -21.01 -8.68
N VAL A 713 16.38 -22.06 -7.99
CA VAL A 713 16.68 -23.37 -8.56
C VAL A 713 15.77 -24.38 -7.88
N ALA A 714 15.04 -25.17 -8.65
CA ALA A 714 14.09 -26.13 -8.12
C ALA A 714 14.11 -27.47 -8.87
N ARG A 715 13.69 -28.52 -8.17
CA ARG A 715 13.55 -29.87 -8.70
C ARG A 715 12.16 -30.42 -8.38
N GLY A 716 11.42 -30.84 -9.43
CA GLY A 716 10.20 -31.64 -9.28
C GLY A 716 10.55 -33.08 -8.94
N LEU A 717 9.84 -33.67 -7.98
CA LEU A 717 10.16 -35.00 -7.40
C LEU A 717 9.31 -36.14 -7.94
N ARG A 718 8.40 -35.87 -8.87
CA ARG A 718 7.51 -36.86 -9.51
C ARG A 718 7.68 -36.82 -11.03
N ASP A 719 6.96 -37.70 -11.73
CA ASP A 719 6.97 -37.77 -13.19
C ASP A 719 6.64 -36.41 -13.82
N GLY A 720 7.34 -36.04 -14.88
CA GLY A 720 7.33 -34.69 -15.46
C GLY A 720 8.17 -33.68 -14.70
N GLY A 721 8.70 -34.05 -13.51
CA GLY A 721 9.60 -33.20 -12.73
C GLY A 721 10.98 -33.06 -13.35
N ARG A 722 11.49 -31.83 -13.37
CA ARG A 722 12.79 -31.47 -13.95
C ARG A 722 13.50 -30.43 -13.10
N TRP A 723 14.78 -30.22 -13.36
CA TRP A 723 15.46 -29.04 -12.84
C TRP A 723 14.94 -27.80 -13.55
N THR A 724 14.61 -26.78 -12.80
CA THR A 724 14.22 -25.48 -13.32
C THR A 724 15.06 -24.38 -12.70
N PHE A 725 15.39 -23.40 -13.52
CA PHE A 725 16.05 -22.18 -13.12
C PHE A 725 15.12 -21.00 -13.43
N SER A 726 15.01 -20.07 -12.53
CA SER A 726 14.27 -18.80 -12.76
C SER A 726 15.05 -17.61 -12.23
N LEU A 727 15.04 -16.54 -12.98
CA LEU A 727 15.54 -15.23 -12.60
C LEU A 727 14.39 -14.24 -12.79
N ASP A 728 14.03 -13.52 -11.75
CA ASP A 728 13.01 -12.49 -11.83
C ASP A 728 13.24 -11.39 -10.81
N VAL A 729 12.48 -10.31 -10.91
CA VAL A 729 12.40 -9.28 -9.89
C VAL A 729 11.42 -9.69 -8.78
N ALA A 730 11.52 -9.05 -7.62
CA ALA A 730 10.58 -9.29 -6.53
C ALA A 730 9.14 -9.01 -6.97
N ARG A 731 8.21 -9.89 -6.56
CA ARG A 731 6.80 -9.88 -7.01
C ARG A 731 6.07 -8.57 -6.74
N GLU A 732 6.47 -7.86 -5.73
CA GLU A 732 5.91 -6.56 -5.35
C GLU A 732 6.00 -5.52 -6.48
N PHE A 733 6.98 -5.68 -7.38
CA PHE A 733 7.22 -4.79 -8.51
C PHE A 733 6.57 -5.27 -9.82
N TRP A 734 6.02 -6.50 -9.86
CA TRP A 734 5.39 -7.04 -11.08
C TRP A 734 4.25 -6.21 -11.64
N PRO A 735 3.40 -5.57 -10.80
CA PRO A 735 2.31 -4.73 -11.31
C PRO A 735 2.78 -3.51 -12.11
N ILE A 736 3.99 -3.02 -11.88
CA ILE A 736 4.54 -1.82 -12.53
C ILE A 736 5.52 -2.13 -13.67
N LEU A 737 5.94 -3.38 -13.78
CA LEU A 737 6.82 -3.89 -14.82
C LEU A 737 6.02 -4.60 -15.91
#